data_e5fc16d8e0c79109285fd47b215207c6
#
_entry.id   e5fc16d8e0c79109285fd47b215207c6
#
_cell.length_a   1.000
_cell.length_b   1.000
_cell.length_c   1.000
_cell.angle_alpha   90.00
_cell.angle_beta   90.00
_cell.angle_gamma   90.00
#
_symmetry.space_group_name_H-M   'P 1'
#
loop_
_entity.id
_entity.type
_entity.pdbx_description
1 polymer ?
#
loop_
_entity_poly.entity_id
_entity_poly.type
_entity_poly.pdbx_seq_one_letter_code
_entity_poly.pdbx_strand_id
1 'polypeptide(L)'
;MKKKNVAVLISTVMVLSLFSGCGKSAEPQETVENNETLPESTEASEAEDPEEDEPESEMISDDVYESIITGDGARTAFIGEPFYDGVIEGEEDAMEAIYGVLDYVGGDNTTHLEPIEAFRNAEGTIYYNFRQVVSDVTVHGATVKLIADKDGKAIGLVSSLVPNLSADPPENWGIDGKEAEEIVKEAYKDREITLIPDATERTLLPYEDDSDLFYYAWVVYTKAFYDTSDAAYLAHYVDEDGDYLYCTPVSAPGSLQALRGGIPPLVFDGYEEDTWSGTVKTCSGQKQEVEVPVMVDPDTGDLLLGDLTRQILVADFNDFMNNYTLTPCVIGGGEHSDEWILTFQNFIKIFDLYGSTKFNGPDTEGTPCLILVDAVDEEGIPIDNAFYAGKIQGFQVFAFDSTAPYGEAVDVMGHEFTHCFTTKVMNTNLYMNDYGAINEAMSDIFGNLYAMMVDETDVPYVMGEKLENGVRYMNDPHKGWQPEYVWDMYYLPEAMESTEENDNGGVHTNSSLLSWVSAKLGEAGMDHADEFYYWMNVALAMTPRTDYPQMAQLLPFIMDHLGYPQYVSVIEEAIRDTRMETKELPESLGEGMGMIAVDFSAPGELESYDITASLAATESDYGVLTYPDAKSEIIRAVVPEGDYYLAFEMIDRETGESLIAAHRESGWDVFDTTDMEQLDAMLMDPANGYILSVKAGETVEMDSSGIFQPAQ
;
A
#
# COMPACT_ATOMS: atom_id res chain seq x y z
N MET A 1 -12.51 25.17 -24.48
CA MET A 1 -11.42 24.54 -23.73
C MET A 1 -11.91 23.37 -22.90
N LYS A 2 -13.11 23.40 -22.28
CA LYS A 2 -13.67 22.33 -21.41
C LYS A 2 -13.99 20.99 -22.11
N LYS A 3 -14.18 20.95 -23.42
CA LYS A 3 -14.52 19.72 -24.17
C LYS A 3 -13.32 18.85 -24.62
N LYS A 4 -12.09 19.33 -24.46
CA LYS A 4 -10.90 18.59 -24.92
C LYS A 4 -10.34 17.60 -23.87
N ASN A 5 -10.61 17.84 -22.59
CA ASN A 5 -9.98 17.06 -21.53
C ASN A 5 -10.67 15.70 -21.26
N VAL A 6 -11.99 15.61 -21.51
CA VAL A 6 -12.73 14.36 -21.27
C VAL A 6 -12.38 13.29 -22.31
N ALA A 7 -12.29 13.68 -23.58
CA ALA A 7 -11.92 12.74 -24.65
C ALA A 7 -10.48 12.21 -24.53
N VAL A 8 -9.58 12.98 -23.93
CA VAL A 8 -8.18 12.54 -23.69
C VAL A 8 -8.11 11.55 -22.52
N LEU A 9 -8.97 11.69 -21.51
CA LEU A 9 -8.95 10.81 -20.35
C LEU A 9 -9.45 9.39 -20.69
N ILE A 10 -10.57 9.27 -21.40
CA ILE A 10 -11.11 7.97 -21.83
C ILE A 10 -10.14 7.28 -22.82
N SER A 11 -9.50 8.04 -23.71
CA SER A 11 -8.50 7.48 -24.61
C SER A 11 -7.20 7.06 -23.90
N THR A 12 -6.87 7.64 -22.75
CA THR A 12 -5.68 7.27 -21.96
C THR A 12 -5.94 5.99 -21.15
N VAL A 13 -7.14 5.85 -20.60
CA VAL A 13 -7.57 4.60 -19.93
C VAL A 13 -7.62 3.42 -20.89
N MET A 14 -8.03 3.63 -22.15
CA MET A 14 -8.06 2.56 -23.16
C MET A 14 -6.68 2.11 -23.65
N VAL A 15 -5.65 2.94 -23.55
CA VAL A 15 -4.28 2.52 -23.93
C VAL A 15 -3.65 1.65 -22.84
N LEU A 16 -4.08 1.79 -21.59
CA LEU A 16 -3.61 0.96 -20.47
C LEU A 16 -4.27 -0.42 -20.45
N SER A 17 -5.51 -0.57 -20.96
CA SER A 17 -6.24 -1.86 -20.96
C SER A 17 -5.76 -2.88 -22.00
N LEU A 18 -4.84 -2.54 -22.88
CA LEU A 18 -4.34 -3.45 -23.92
C LEU A 18 -3.26 -4.46 -23.46
N PHE A 19 -2.85 -4.42 -22.19
CA PHE A 19 -1.73 -5.22 -21.68
C PHE A 19 -2.06 -6.17 -20.52
N SER A 20 -3.33 -6.34 -20.15
CA SER A 20 -3.71 -7.22 -19.04
C SER A 20 -3.83 -8.67 -19.47
N GLY A 21 -2.81 -9.41 -19.21
CA GLY A 21 -2.82 -10.87 -19.30
C GLY A 21 -2.51 -11.49 -17.95
N CYS A 22 -3.27 -11.19 -16.89
CA CYS A 22 -3.21 -11.97 -15.67
C CYS A 22 -4.11 -13.20 -15.77
N GLY A 23 -3.58 -14.33 -15.29
CA GLY A 23 -4.17 -15.66 -15.43
C GLY A 23 -5.54 -15.81 -14.76
N LYS A 24 -6.22 -16.85 -15.16
CA LYS A 24 -7.55 -17.21 -14.68
C LYS A 24 -7.57 -17.33 -13.16
N SER A 25 -8.44 -16.59 -12.50
CA SER A 25 -8.81 -16.86 -11.12
C SER A 25 -9.42 -18.26 -11.03
N ALA A 26 -8.89 -19.10 -10.15
CA ALA A 26 -9.53 -20.36 -9.80
C ALA A 26 -10.64 -20.04 -8.78
N GLU A 27 -11.88 -20.43 -9.09
CA GLU A 27 -12.94 -20.42 -8.08
C GLU A 27 -12.54 -21.29 -6.89
N PRO A 28 -12.77 -20.86 -5.64
CA PRO A 28 -12.51 -21.69 -4.47
C PRO A 28 -13.38 -22.96 -4.53
N GLN A 29 -12.74 -24.11 -4.57
CA GLN A 29 -13.46 -25.37 -4.44
C GLN A 29 -14.02 -25.48 -3.02
N GLU A 30 -15.35 -25.53 -2.91
CA GLU A 30 -16.04 -25.90 -1.67
C GLU A 30 -15.47 -27.23 -1.14
N THR A 31 -14.81 -27.19 0.00
CA THR A 31 -14.41 -28.40 0.72
C THR A 31 -15.64 -29.15 1.16
N VAL A 32 -15.81 -30.34 0.61
CA VAL A 32 -16.88 -31.27 0.96
C VAL A 32 -16.73 -31.62 2.44
N GLU A 33 -17.72 -31.26 3.26
CA GLU A 33 -17.90 -31.77 4.63
C GLU A 33 -17.89 -33.28 4.66
N ASN A 34 -16.79 -33.87 5.10
CA ASN A 34 -16.77 -35.25 5.53
C ASN A 34 -17.31 -35.35 6.97
N ASN A 35 -18.61 -35.48 7.08
CA ASN A 35 -19.27 -35.85 8.31
C ASN A 35 -19.00 -37.34 8.61
N GLU A 36 -17.85 -37.67 9.18
CA GLU A 36 -17.63 -38.95 9.85
C GLU A 36 -17.90 -38.79 11.33
N THR A 37 -19.04 -39.33 11.76
CA THR A 37 -19.42 -39.52 13.15
C THR A 37 -18.37 -40.33 13.88
N LEU A 38 -17.71 -39.74 14.86
CA LEU A 38 -16.86 -40.41 15.83
C LEU A 38 -17.70 -41.32 16.75
N PRO A 39 -17.24 -42.55 17.07
CA PRO A 39 -17.93 -43.42 18.00
C PRO A 39 -17.72 -42.96 19.45
N GLU A 40 -18.80 -43.02 20.22
CA GLU A 40 -18.82 -42.83 21.67
C GLU A 40 -17.71 -43.63 22.38
N SER A 41 -16.83 -42.95 23.10
CA SER A 41 -15.88 -43.61 24.00
C SER A 41 -16.46 -43.69 25.40
N THR A 42 -16.47 -44.93 25.87
CA THR A 42 -16.82 -45.39 27.21
C THR A 42 -16.00 -44.73 28.30
N GLU A 43 -16.71 -44.42 29.40
CA GLU A 43 -16.20 -43.97 30.69
C GLU A 43 -15.01 -44.79 31.20
N ALA A 44 -13.96 -44.10 31.66
CA ALA A 44 -12.93 -44.65 32.51
C ALA A 44 -12.67 -43.71 33.69
N SER A 45 -12.77 -44.30 34.84
CA SER A 45 -12.70 -43.85 36.21
C SER A 45 -11.66 -42.83 36.60
N GLU A 46 -12.10 -41.99 37.52
CA GLU A 46 -11.36 -41.02 38.34
C GLU A 46 -10.09 -41.60 38.96
N ALA A 47 -8.98 -40.85 38.76
CA ALA A 47 -7.85 -40.85 39.67
C ALA A 47 -7.54 -39.38 39.99
N GLU A 48 -7.70 -39.05 41.24
CA GLU A 48 -7.33 -37.74 41.80
C GLU A 48 -5.81 -37.56 41.70
N ASP A 49 -5.36 -36.55 40.93
CA ASP A 49 -4.03 -36.01 40.97
C ASP A 49 -4.04 -34.65 41.73
N PRO A 50 -2.95 -34.28 42.41
CA PRO A 50 -2.93 -33.15 43.33
C PRO A 50 -3.06 -31.86 42.59
N GLU A 51 -3.90 -30.97 43.15
CA GLU A 51 -4.02 -29.55 42.77
C GLU A 51 -2.61 -28.90 42.73
N GLU A 52 -2.05 -28.68 41.56
CA GLU A 52 -1.11 -27.64 41.32
C GLU A 52 -1.93 -26.35 41.22
N ASP A 53 -1.67 -25.41 42.13
CA ASP A 53 -2.18 -24.05 42.04
C ASP A 53 -1.73 -23.45 40.70
N GLU A 54 -2.57 -23.53 39.68
CA GLU A 54 -2.44 -22.63 38.53
C GLU A 54 -2.58 -21.20 39.05
N PRO A 55 -1.68 -20.27 38.70
CA PRO A 55 -1.88 -18.87 39.04
C PRO A 55 -3.22 -18.46 38.43
N GLU A 56 -4.18 -18.05 39.28
CA GLU A 56 -5.40 -17.40 38.84
C GLU A 56 -4.95 -16.22 37.93
N SER A 57 -5.15 -16.36 36.61
CA SER A 57 -5.03 -15.24 35.70
C SER A 57 -6.01 -14.19 36.20
N GLU A 58 -5.51 -13.07 36.73
CA GLU A 58 -6.36 -11.97 37.10
C GLU A 58 -7.17 -11.58 35.87
N MET A 59 -8.48 -11.84 35.94
CA MET A 59 -9.38 -11.56 34.82
C MET A 59 -9.29 -10.08 34.48
N ILE A 60 -9.12 -9.78 33.20
CA ILE A 60 -9.23 -8.43 32.65
C ILE A 60 -10.53 -7.82 33.18
N SER A 61 -10.47 -6.60 33.69
CA SER A 61 -11.65 -5.91 34.24
C SER A 61 -12.66 -5.62 33.09
N ASP A 62 -13.94 -5.55 33.44
CA ASP A 62 -14.99 -5.18 32.48
C ASP A 62 -14.69 -3.83 31.79
N ASP A 63 -14.04 -2.89 32.49
CA ASP A 63 -13.63 -1.59 31.94
C ASP A 63 -12.56 -1.74 30.85
N VAL A 64 -11.65 -2.71 30.96
CA VAL A 64 -10.67 -3.02 29.91
C VAL A 64 -11.34 -3.73 28.73
N TYR A 65 -12.29 -4.62 29.01
CA TYR A 65 -13.05 -5.30 27.96
C TYR A 65 -13.79 -4.30 27.04
N GLU A 66 -14.39 -3.25 27.62
CA GLU A 66 -15.04 -2.18 26.85
C GLU A 66 -14.04 -1.35 25.99
N SER A 67 -12.75 -1.38 26.32
CA SER A 67 -11.70 -0.68 25.55
C SER A 67 -11.15 -1.52 24.39
N ILE A 68 -11.53 -2.81 24.30
CA ILE A 68 -11.13 -3.68 23.20
C ILE A 68 -12.01 -3.37 22.00
N ILE A 69 -11.38 -2.94 20.91
CA ILE A 69 -12.05 -2.63 19.68
C ILE A 69 -11.50 -3.56 18.60
N THR A 70 -12.39 -4.36 18.02
CA THR A 70 -12.05 -5.24 16.90
C THR A 70 -12.41 -4.58 15.59
N GLY A 71 -11.47 -4.58 14.66
CA GLY A 71 -11.72 -4.17 13.28
C GLY A 71 -12.68 -5.11 12.56
N ASP A 72 -13.10 -4.75 11.39
CA ASP A 72 -13.99 -5.57 10.57
C ASP A 72 -13.36 -6.94 10.29
N GLY A 73 -14.15 -8.00 10.43
CA GLY A 73 -13.70 -9.37 10.22
C GLY A 73 -12.85 -9.98 11.34
N ALA A 74 -12.78 -9.39 12.56
CA ALA A 74 -12.08 -9.92 13.74
C ALA A 74 -10.57 -10.20 13.56
N ARG A 75 -9.94 -9.70 12.50
CA ARG A 75 -8.50 -9.89 12.22
C ARG A 75 -7.61 -8.80 12.80
N THR A 76 -8.17 -7.64 13.12
CA THR A 76 -7.45 -6.51 13.69
C THR A 76 -8.02 -6.14 15.05
N ALA A 77 -7.16 -5.88 16.02
CA ALA A 77 -7.58 -5.49 17.36
C ALA A 77 -6.62 -4.47 17.97
N PHE A 78 -7.18 -3.58 18.76
CA PHE A 78 -6.45 -2.59 19.52
C PHE A 78 -6.96 -2.58 20.97
N ILE A 79 -6.06 -2.60 21.94
CA ILE A 79 -6.37 -2.48 23.36
C ILE A 79 -5.68 -1.25 23.91
N GLY A 80 -6.47 -0.34 24.50
CA GLY A 80 -5.95 0.77 25.31
C GLY A 80 -5.66 0.32 26.75
N GLU A 81 -5.09 1.21 27.52
CA GLU A 81 -4.74 0.97 28.94
C GLU A 81 -5.94 0.72 29.87
N PRO A 82 -5.71 0.05 31.01
CA PRO A 82 -4.61 -0.82 31.42
C PRO A 82 -4.96 -2.29 31.20
N PHE A 83 -4.11 -3.06 30.55
CA PHE A 83 -4.37 -4.47 30.30
C PHE A 83 -3.32 -5.42 30.90
N TYR A 84 -2.25 -4.91 31.47
CA TYR A 84 -1.19 -5.68 32.11
C TYR A 84 -0.59 -4.93 33.29
N ASP A 85 -0.53 -5.56 34.45
CA ASP A 85 -0.03 -4.96 35.69
C ASP A 85 1.50 -5.11 35.91
N GLY A 86 2.15 -5.93 35.06
CA GLY A 86 3.61 -6.14 35.11
C GLY A 86 4.41 -4.98 34.51
N VAL A 87 5.72 -5.07 34.61
CA VAL A 87 6.65 -4.15 33.96
C VAL A 87 7.33 -4.86 32.80
N ILE A 88 7.23 -4.31 31.62
CA ILE A 88 7.85 -4.84 30.41
C ILE A 88 9.32 -4.41 30.38
N GLU A 89 10.25 -5.33 30.70
CA GLU A 89 11.68 -5.10 30.64
C GLU A 89 12.31 -5.61 29.33
N GLY A 90 11.60 -6.48 28.59
CA GLY A 90 12.08 -7.09 27.36
C GLY A 90 11.00 -7.85 26.59
N GLU A 91 11.43 -8.55 25.56
CA GLU A 91 10.55 -9.31 24.65
C GLU A 91 9.81 -10.45 25.36
N GLU A 92 10.42 -11.09 26.37
CA GLU A 92 9.79 -12.17 27.13
C GLU A 92 8.61 -11.66 27.95
N ASP A 93 8.75 -10.50 28.63
CA ASP A 93 7.65 -9.88 29.38
C ASP A 93 6.55 -9.36 28.44
N ALA A 94 6.94 -8.79 27.29
CA ALA A 94 5.99 -8.33 26.28
C ALA A 94 5.16 -9.50 25.72
N MET A 95 5.79 -10.63 25.46
CA MET A 95 5.12 -11.85 25.01
C MET A 95 4.17 -12.40 26.07
N GLU A 96 4.58 -12.43 27.34
CA GLU A 96 3.72 -12.86 28.46
C GLU A 96 2.47 -11.96 28.55
N ALA A 97 2.64 -10.63 28.44
CA ALA A 97 1.53 -9.69 28.46
C ALA A 97 0.55 -9.93 27.29
N ILE A 98 1.07 -10.20 26.07
CA ILE A 98 0.25 -10.51 24.89
C ILE A 98 -0.53 -11.81 25.10
N TYR A 99 0.14 -12.87 25.57
CA TYR A 99 -0.54 -14.15 25.84
C TYR A 99 -1.63 -14.04 26.89
N GLY A 100 -1.50 -13.11 27.85
CA GLY A 100 -2.53 -12.82 28.86
C GLY A 100 -3.85 -12.26 28.30
N VAL A 101 -3.81 -11.69 27.08
CA VAL A 101 -4.98 -11.08 26.40
C VAL A 101 -5.25 -11.67 25.02
N LEU A 102 -4.63 -12.80 24.68
CA LEU A 102 -4.58 -13.35 23.35
C LEU A 102 -5.97 -13.57 22.73
N ASP A 103 -6.92 -14.13 23.50
CA ASP A 103 -8.28 -14.42 23.06
C ASP A 103 -9.07 -13.15 22.68
N TYR A 104 -8.61 -11.96 23.13
CA TYR A 104 -9.25 -10.67 22.85
C TYR A 104 -8.67 -9.99 21.62
N VAL A 105 -7.52 -10.42 21.15
CA VAL A 105 -6.76 -9.74 20.07
C VAL A 105 -6.60 -10.59 18.83
N GLY A 106 -7.54 -11.49 18.59
CA GLY A 106 -7.59 -12.33 17.40
C GLY A 106 -6.67 -13.55 17.44
N GLY A 107 -6.10 -13.88 18.59
CA GLY A 107 -5.35 -15.13 18.78
C GLY A 107 -6.16 -16.17 19.55
N ASP A 108 -5.61 -17.36 19.69
CA ASP A 108 -6.17 -18.47 20.47
C ASP A 108 -5.05 -19.33 21.08
N ASN A 109 -5.41 -20.43 21.73
CA ASN A 109 -4.44 -21.33 22.37
C ASN A 109 -3.51 -22.08 21.39
N THR A 110 -3.72 -21.95 20.09
CA THR A 110 -2.85 -22.49 19.04
C THR A 110 -1.88 -21.47 18.49
N THR A 111 -2.05 -20.21 18.84
CA THR A 111 -1.21 -19.10 18.38
C THR A 111 0.19 -19.19 18.98
N HIS A 112 1.20 -19.23 18.12
CA HIS A 112 2.60 -19.11 18.50
C HIS A 112 3.16 -17.82 17.96
N LEU A 113 3.93 -17.10 18.81
CA LEU A 113 4.54 -15.83 18.48
C LEU A 113 6.07 -15.97 18.44
N GLU A 114 6.67 -15.37 17.43
CA GLU A 114 8.11 -15.19 17.34
C GLU A 114 8.45 -13.69 17.33
N PRO A 115 9.47 -13.24 18.11
CA PRO A 115 9.89 -11.85 18.06
C PRO A 115 10.49 -11.52 16.68
N ILE A 116 10.18 -10.33 16.17
CA ILE A 116 10.78 -9.76 14.95
C ILE A 116 11.85 -8.76 15.36
N GLU A 117 11.43 -7.60 15.84
CA GLU A 117 12.29 -6.50 16.25
C GLU A 117 11.51 -5.56 17.17
N ALA A 118 12.23 -4.88 18.07
CA ALA A 118 11.63 -3.84 18.90
C ALA A 118 12.18 -2.46 18.51
N PHE A 119 11.30 -1.50 18.30
CA PHE A 119 11.65 -0.12 17.99
C PHE A 119 11.49 0.76 19.23
N ARG A 120 12.44 1.66 19.42
CA ARG A 120 12.38 2.63 20.52
C ARG A 120 12.37 4.05 19.96
N ASN A 121 11.33 4.83 20.29
CA ASN A 121 11.26 6.22 19.89
C ASN A 121 12.22 7.12 20.71
N ALA A 122 12.26 8.40 20.38
CA ALA A 122 13.14 9.37 21.02
C ALA A 122 12.84 9.59 22.51
N GLU A 123 11.62 9.39 22.97
CA GLU A 123 11.16 9.59 24.36
C GLU A 123 11.29 8.34 25.20
N GLY A 124 11.58 7.19 24.57
CA GLY A 124 11.84 5.93 25.26
C GLY A 124 10.67 4.94 25.20
N THR A 125 9.55 5.26 24.57
CA THR A 125 8.48 4.30 24.27
C THR A 125 9.02 3.19 23.37
N ILE A 126 8.67 1.95 23.66
CA ILE A 126 9.13 0.77 22.94
C ILE A 126 7.95 0.07 22.29
N TYR A 127 8.11 -0.28 21.01
CA TYR A 127 7.19 -1.03 20.19
C TYR A 127 7.77 -2.42 19.98
N TYR A 128 7.29 -3.41 20.74
CA TYR A 128 7.69 -4.81 20.61
C TYR A 128 6.85 -5.47 19.53
N ASN A 129 7.49 -6.05 18.52
CA ASN A 129 6.82 -6.60 17.36
C ASN A 129 7.03 -8.13 17.29
N PHE A 130 5.93 -8.88 17.12
CA PHE A 130 5.92 -10.33 17.03
C PHE A 130 5.13 -10.77 15.81
N ARG A 131 5.56 -11.86 15.16
CA ARG A 131 4.82 -12.52 14.08
C ARG A 131 4.18 -13.80 14.56
N GLN A 132 3.05 -14.15 13.95
CA GLN A 132 2.40 -15.43 14.16
C GLN A 132 3.02 -16.50 13.27
N VAL A 133 3.26 -17.67 13.85
CA VAL A 133 3.76 -18.86 13.16
C VAL A 133 2.92 -20.08 13.48
N VAL A 134 2.82 -21.01 12.53
CA VAL A 134 2.19 -22.32 12.71
C VAL A 134 3.16 -23.38 12.21
N SER A 135 3.66 -24.23 13.10
CA SER A 135 4.60 -25.30 12.75
C SER A 135 5.76 -24.86 11.86
N ASP A 136 6.42 -23.78 12.23
CA ASP A 136 7.55 -23.15 11.52
C ASP A 136 7.16 -22.46 10.17
N VAL A 137 5.88 -22.33 9.85
CA VAL A 137 5.41 -21.55 8.70
C VAL A 137 4.85 -20.21 9.19
N THR A 138 5.34 -19.12 8.61
CA THR A 138 4.86 -17.77 8.93
C THR A 138 3.45 -17.57 8.40
N VAL A 139 2.58 -16.99 9.23
CA VAL A 139 1.25 -16.53 8.79
C VAL A 139 1.39 -15.16 8.14
N HIS A 140 1.00 -15.06 6.88
CA HIS A 140 1.19 -13.87 6.07
C HIS A 140 0.47 -12.65 6.66
N GLY A 141 1.23 -11.59 6.95
CA GLY A 141 0.72 -10.33 7.51
C GLY A 141 0.23 -10.42 8.97
N ALA A 142 0.24 -11.59 9.60
CA ALA A 142 -0.23 -11.75 10.97
C ALA A 142 0.86 -11.38 11.98
N THR A 143 0.71 -10.22 12.59
CA THR A 143 1.63 -9.69 13.61
C THR A 143 0.85 -9.10 14.78
N VAL A 144 1.56 -8.92 15.90
CA VAL A 144 1.06 -8.19 17.06
C VAL A 144 2.14 -7.29 17.60
N LYS A 145 1.79 -6.05 17.93
CA LYS A 145 2.69 -5.07 18.53
C LYS A 145 2.20 -4.67 19.91
N LEU A 146 3.09 -4.77 20.90
CA LEU A 146 2.86 -4.23 22.24
C LEU A 146 3.62 -2.92 22.36
N ILE A 147 2.93 -1.88 22.83
CA ILE A 147 3.46 -0.55 23.08
C ILE A 147 3.71 -0.41 24.59
N ALA A 148 4.96 -0.24 24.98
CA ALA A 148 5.34 0.02 26.37
C ALA A 148 5.92 1.43 26.50
N ASP A 149 5.51 2.17 27.53
CA ASP A 149 6.08 3.47 27.81
C ASP A 149 7.53 3.36 28.33
N LYS A 150 8.18 4.50 28.54
CA LYS A 150 9.58 4.56 28.99
C LYS A 150 9.82 3.92 30.38
N ASP A 151 8.76 3.73 31.16
CA ASP A 151 8.80 3.13 32.50
C ASP A 151 8.46 1.62 32.45
N GLY A 152 8.22 1.08 31.24
CA GLY A 152 7.89 -0.32 30.98
C GLY A 152 6.43 -0.66 31.21
N LYS A 153 5.53 0.33 31.30
CA LYS A 153 4.09 0.08 31.40
C LYS A 153 3.54 -0.24 30.02
N ALA A 154 2.81 -1.35 29.89
CA ALA A 154 2.06 -1.66 28.66
C ALA A 154 0.89 -0.68 28.52
N ILE A 155 0.90 0.11 27.44
CA ILE A 155 -0.05 1.19 27.18
C ILE A 155 -0.96 0.94 25.98
N GLY A 156 -0.59 0.04 25.10
CA GLY A 156 -1.40 -0.30 23.95
C GLY A 156 -0.95 -1.59 23.30
N LEU A 157 -1.85 -2.18 22.51
CA LEU A 157 -1.60 -3.37 21.73
C LEU A 157 -2.35 -3.27 20.42
N VAL A 158 -1.65 -3.51 19.30
CA VAL A 158 -2.19 -3.51 17.95
C VAL A 158 -1.96 -4.88 17.36
N SER A 159 -3.01 -5.53 16.86
CA SER A 159 -2.97 -6.92 16.43
C SER A 159 -3.58 -7.10 15.04
N SER A 160 -2.95 -7.97 14.27
CA SER A 160 -3.49 -8.56 13.04
C SER A 160 -3.36 -10.09 13.07
N LEU A 161 -3.48 -10.69 14.25
CA LEU A 161 -3.43 -12.14 14.44
C LEU A 161 -4.65 -12.81 13.78
N VAL A 162 -4.46 -14.04 13.33
CA VAL A 162 -5.51 -14.84 12.71
C VAL A 162 -5.87 -15.99 13.64
N PRO A 163 -7.13 -16.11 14.09
CA PRO A 163 -7.58 -17.19 14.96
C PRO A 163 -7.78 -18.50 14.20
N ASN A 164 -7.95 -19.59 14.96
CA ASN A 164 -8.36 -20.91 14.46
C ASN A 164 -7.41 -21.58 13.46
N LEU A 165 -6.13 -21.18 13.43
CA LEU A 165 -5.11 -21.80 12.58
C LEU A 165 -4.60 -23.11 13.19
N SER A 166 -5.48 -23.99 13.62
CA SER A 166 -5.13 -25.25 14.31
C SER A 166 -4.66 -26.38 13.39
N ALA A 167 -4.65 -26.16 12.08
CA ALA A 167 -4.25 -27.18 11.13
C ALA A 167 -2.72 -27.35 11.14
N ASP A 168 -2.27 -28.58 11.38
CA ASP A 168 -0.89 -28.95 11.07
C ASP A 168 -0.67 -28.78 9.55
N PRO A 169 0.45 -28.21 9.12
CA PRO A 169 0.79 -28.14 7.70
C PRO A 169 0.70 -29.53 7.08
N PRO A 170 0.22 -29.67 5.83
CA PRO A 170 0.19 -30.97 5.19
C PRO A 170 1.59 -31.59 5.21
N GLU A 171 1.68 -32.89 5.59
CA GLU A 171 2.97 -33.62 5.62
C GLU A 171 3.66 -33.56 4.25
N ASN A 172 2.87 -33.49 3.19
CA ASN A 172 3.35 -33.32 1.82
C ASN A 172 2.56 -32.19 1.17
N TRP A 173 3.24 -31.10 0.88
CA TRP A 173 2.75 -30.11 -0.05
C TRP A 173 2.62 -30.75 -1.43
N GLY A 174 1.48 -30.61 -2.10
CA GLY A 174 1.21 -31.24 -3.39
C GLY A 174 2.26 -30.92 -4.45
N ILE A 175 2.85 -29.71 -4.36
CA ILE A 175 3.95 -29.24 -5.22
C ILE A 175 5.16 -28.82 -4.38
N ASP A 176 6.33 -28.76 -5.01
CA ASP A 176 7.53 -28.15 -4.42
C ASP A 176 7.75 -26.71 -4.94
N GLY A 177 8.67 -25.97 -4.31
CA GLY A 177 8.95 -24.57 -4.68
C GLY A 177 9.40 -24.37 -6.13
N LYS A 178 10.01 -25.39 -6.78
CA LYS A 178 10.40 -25.32 -8.20
C LYS A 178 9.19 -25.54 -9.11
N GLU A 179 8.27 -26.38 -8.70
CA GLU A 179 7.01 -26.57 -9.38
C GLU A 179 6.18 -25.27 -9.31
N ALA A 180 6.16 -24.59 -8.16
CA ALA A 180 5.56 -23.26 -8.03
C ALA A 180 6.24 -22.22 -8.96
N GLU A 181 7.57 -22.21 -9.06
CA GLU A 181 8.30 -21.34 -10.00
C GLU A 181 7.93 -21.60 -11.48
N GLU A 182 7.72 -22.87 -11.86
CA GLU A 182 7.30 -23.21 -13.23
C GLU A 182 5.83 -22.82 -13.49
N ILE A 183 4.96 -22.88 -12.48
CA ILE A 183 3.56 -22.41 -12.57
C ILE A 183 3.53 -20.90 -12.82
N VAL A 184 4.31 -20.13 -12.06
CA VAL A 184 4.43 -18.68 -12.29
C VAL A 184 4.94 -18.36 -13.69
N LYS A 185 5.95 -19.08 -14.20
CA LYS A 185 6.43 -18.92 -15.58
C LYS A 185 5.36 -19.24 -16.62
N GLU A 186 4.52 -20.26 -16.40
CA GLU A 186 3.44 -20.59 -17.33
C GLU A 186 2.31 -19.55 -17.27
N ALA A 187 1.99 -19.00 -16.09
CA ALA A 187 1.02 -17.93 -15.96
C ALA A 187 1.44 -16.66 -16.76
N TYR A 188 2.76 -16.40 -16.82
CA TYR A 188 3.33 -15.26 -17.53
C TYR A 188 4.09 -15.66 -18.80
N LYS A 189 3.68 -16.75 -19.48
CA LYS A 189 4.39 -17.31 -20.67
C LYS A 189 4.56 -16.35 -21.84
N ASP A 190 3.73 -15.34 -21.91
CA ASP A 190 3.75 -14.33 -22.98
C ASP A 190 4.66 -13.13 -22.64
N ARG A 191 5.26 -13.13 -21.44
CA ARG A 191 6.24 -12.14 -20.97
C ARG A 191 7.55 -12.83 -20.54
N GLU A 192 8.66 -12.13 -20.65
CA GLU A 192 9.95 -12.57 -20.11
C GLU A 192 10.00 -12.20 -18.62
N ILE A 193 9.78 -13.18 -17.75
CA ILE A 193 9.87 -12.96 -16.29
C ILE A 193 11.24 -13.39 -15.76
N THR A 194 11.76 -12.66 -14.79
CA THR A 194 13.01 -12.97 -14.10
C THR A 194 12.72 -13.38 -12.67
N LEU A 195 12.85 -14.67 -12.38
CA LEU A 195 12.76 -15.18 -11.00
C LEU A 195 13.87 -14.63 -10.11
N ILE A 196 13.54 -14.39 -8.85
CA ILE A 196 14.55 -14.08 -7.83
C ILE A 196 15.10 -15.38 -7.26
N PRO A 197 16.40 -15.68 -7.46
CA PRO A 197 17.00 -16.95 -7.05
C PRO A 197 16.93 -17.15 -5.52
N ASP A 198 16.60 -18.37 -5.11
CA ASP A 198 16.56 -18.81 -3.69
C ASP A 198 15.63 -17.97 -2.80
N ALA A 199 14.65 -17.27 -3.39
CA ALA A 199 13.70 -16.42 -2.68
C ALA A 199 12.32 -17.10 -2.49
N THR A 200 12.05 -18.24 -3.15
CA THR A 200 10.79 -18.96 -3.03
C THR A 200 10.63 -19.53 -1.62
N GLU A 201 9.55 -19.16 -0.96
CA GLU A 201 9.28 -19.53 0.45
C GLU A 201 7.85 -20.02 0.67
N ARG A 202 7.61 -20.62 1.83
CA ARG A 202 6.29 -21.09 2.26
C ARG A 202 5.64 -20.03 3.13
N THR A 203 4.33 -19.87 2.96
CA THR A 203 3.52 -19.05 3.85
C THR A 203 2.17 -19.68 4.09
N LEU A 204 1.52 -19.27 5.14
CA LEU A 204 0.11 -19.52 5.39
C LEU A 204 -0.62 -18.24 5.05
N LEU A 205 -1.43 -18.28 3.98
CA LEU A 205 -2.12 -17.12 3.44
C LEU A 205 -3.58 -17.14 3.91
N PRO A 206 -3.99 -16.25 4.83
CA PRO A 206 -5.38 -16.15 5.24
C PRO A 206 -6.24 -15.68 4.05
N TYR A 207 -7.41 -16.31 3.89
CA TYR A 207 -8.41 -15.84 2.94
C TYR A 207 -9.11 -14.61 3.50
N GLU A 208 -9.15 -13.51 2.77
CA GLU A 208 -9.58 -12.23 3.33
C GLU A 208 -11.08 -12.16 3.62
N ASP A 209 -11.90 -12.84 2.81
CA ASP A 209 -13.34 -12.83 2.96
C ASP A 209 -13.90 -13.82 4.01
N ASP A 210 -13.07 -14.75 4.49
CA ASP A 210 -13.49 -15.75 5.49
C ASP A 210 -12.36 -16.03 6.48
N SER A 211 -12.54 -15.62 7.73
CA SER A 211 -11.56 -15.80 8.81
C SER A 211 -11.20 -17.25 9.11
N ASP A 212 -12.03 -18.20 8.67
CA ASP A 212 -11.84 -19.64 8.91
C ASP A 212 -11.13 -20.35 7.74
N LEU A 213 -10.92 -19.64 6.60
CA LEU A 213 -10.24 -20.19 5.43
C LEU A 213 -8.81 -19.65 5.33
N PHE A 214 -7.90 -20.52 4.89
CA PHE A 214 -6.52 -20.17 4.59
C PHE A 214 -5.93 -21.17 3.59
N TYR A 215 -4.90 -20.70 2.86
CA TYR A 215 -4.14 -21.51 1.93
C TYR A 215 -2.74 -21.76 2.48
N TYR A 216 -2.24 -22.99 2.34
CA TYR A 216 -0.81 -23.21 2.35
C TYR A 216 -0.29 -22.80 0.97
N ALA A 217 0.55 -21.77 0.92
CA ALA A 217 0.99 -21.21 -0.34
C ALA A 217 2.51 -21.13 -0.46
N TRP A 218 2.98 -21.22 -1.68
CA TRP A 218 4.32 -20.82 -2.06
C TRP A 218 4.29 -19.36 -2.51
N VAL A 219 5.25 -18.57 -2.02
CA VAL A 219 5.49 -17.23 -2.51
C VAL A 219 6.70 -17.28 -3.42
N VAL A 220 6.50 -16.96 -4.69
CA VAL A 220 7.55 -16.91 -5.71
C VAL A 220 7.79 -15.45 -6.08
N TYR A 221 9.02 -14.98 -5.96
CA TYR A 221 9.34 -13.60 -6.25
C TYR A 221 9.96 -13.46 -7.64
N THR A 222 9.50 -12.44 -8.39
CA THR A 222 10.06 -12.04 -9.67
C THR A 222 10.48 -10.57 -9.65
N LYS A 223 11.31 -10.15 -10.61
CA LYS A 223 11.43 -8.73 -10.90
C LYS A 223 10.09 -8.22 -11.42
N ALA A 224 9.70 -7.03 -11.00
CA ALA A 224 8.55 -6.34 -11.54
C ALA A 224 8.81 -5.90 -13.00
N PHE A 225 7.73 -5.64 -13.71
CA PHE A 225 7.77 -5.00 -15.02
C PHE A 225 7.76 -3.49 -14.79
N TYR A 226 8.83 -2.79 -15.14
CA TYR A 226 8.96 -1.34 -14.90
C TYR A 226 8.00 -0.48 -15.71
N ASP A 227 7.37 -1.04 -16.72
CA ASP A 227 6.32 -0.39 -17.52
C ASP A 227 4.94 -0.43 -16.84
N THR A 228 4.82 -1.16 -15.73
CA THR A 228 3.55 -1.51 -15.11
C THR A 228 3.55 -1.49 -13.57
N SER A 229 4.65 -1.20 -12.91
CA SER A 229 4.71 -1.29 -11.43
C SER A 229 5.65 -0.26 -10.81
N ASP A 230 5.19 0.39 -9.74
CA ASP A 230 5.99 1.28 -8.89
C ASP A 230 6.95 0.52 -7.95
N ALA A 231 6.90 -0.81 -7.96
CA ALA A 231 7.77 -1.66 -7.15
C ALA A 231 8.80 -2.42 -8.00
N ALA A 232 9.94 -2.75 -7.42
CA ALA A 232 10.98 -3.51 -8.10
C ALA A 232 10.69 -5.02 -8.21
N TYR A 233 9.71 -5.52 -7.46
CA TYR A 233 9.44 -6.95 -7.35
C TYR A 233 7.95 -7.23 -7.32
N LEU A 234 7.58 -8.45 -7.77
CA LEU A 234 6.27 -9.04 -7.60
C LEU A 234 6.37 -10.29 -6.73
N ALA A 235 5.44 -10.44 -5.79
CA ALA A 235 5.20 -11.67 -5.06
C ALA A 235 4.04 -12.41 -5.70
N HIS A 236 4.27 -13.63 -6.16
CA HIS A 236 3.28 -14.50 -6.77
C HIS A 236 2.91 -15.59 -5.79
N TYR A 237 1.63 -15.82 -5.59
CA TYR A 237 1.11 -16.82 -4.66
C TYR A 237 0.57 -18.03 -5.42
N VAL A 238 1.05 -19.21 -5.04
CA VAL A 238 0.63 -20.50 -5.61
C VAL A 238 0.29 -21.43 -4.46
N ASP A 239 -0.91 -21.98 -4.43
CA ASP A 239 -1.33 -22.85 -3.35
C ASP A 239 -0.63 -24.23 -3.35
N GLU A 240 -0.90 -25.05 -2.34
CA GLU A 240 -0.29 -26.37 -2.19
C GLU A 240 -0.68 -27.37 -3.27
N ASP A 241 -1.79 -27.16 -3.98
CA ASP A 241 -2.29 -28.00 -5.06
C ASP A 241 -1.74 -27.57 -6.44
N GLY A 242 -1.10 -26.40 -6.52
CA GLY A 242 -0.48 -25.85 -7.71
C GLY A 242 -1.38 -24.90 -8.50
N ASP A 243 -2.42 -24.40 -7.88
CA ASP A 243 -3.24 -23.36 -8.47
C ASP A 243 -2.59 -21.98 -8.24
N TYR A 244 -2.46 -21.20 -9.30
CA TYR A 244 -1.97 -19.82 -9.22
C TYR A 244 -3.09 -18.94 -8.67
N LEU A 245 -2.83 -18.26 -7.53
CA LEU A 245 -3.82 -17.45 -6.85
C LEU A 245 -3.82 -16.01 -7.40
N TYR A 246 -2.77 -15.25 -7.12
CA TYR A 246 -2.61 -13.86 -7.55
C TYR A 246 -1.15 -13.41 -7.42
N CYS A 247 -0.86 -12.18 -7.86
CA CYS A 247 0.39 -11.50 -7.52
C CYS A 247 0.12 -10.12 -6.91
N THR A 248 1.10 -9.61 -6.19
CA THR A 248 1.08 -8.26 -5.63
C THR A 248 2.45 -7.61 -5.76
N PRO A 249 2.54 -6.31 -6.03
CA PRO A 249 3.78 -5.56 -5.93
C PRO A 249 4.36 -5.66 -4.52
N VAL A 250 5.67 -5.76 -4.41
CA VAL A 250 6.36 -5.79 -3.12
C VAL A 250 7.61 -4.94 -3.16
N SER A 251 7.75 -4.07 -2.17
CA SER A 251 8.89 -3.17 -2.09
C SER A 251 10.19 -3.89 -1.71
N ALA A 252 10.14 -4.94 -0.90
CA ALA A 252 11.29 -5.81 -0.62
C ALA A 252 10.85 -7.08 0.12
N PRO A 253 10.90 -8.27 -0.49
CA PRO A 253 10.65 -9.51 0.24
C PRO A 253 11.69 -9.70 1.34
N GLY A 254 11.25 -10.03 2.56
CA GLY A 254 12.14 -10.28 3.70
C GLY A 254 13.16 -11.38 3.43
N SER A 255 12.83 -12.37 2.59
CA SER A 255 13.72 -13.44 2.13
C SER A 255 14.81 -12.98 1.15
N LEU A 256 14.66 -11.83 0.50
CA LEU A 256 15.69 -11.25 -0.38
C LEU A 256 16.96 -10.81 0.36
N GLN A 257 16.98 -10.80 1.69
CA GLN A 257 18.23 -10.69 2.45
C GLN A 257 19.23 -11.80 2.08
N ALA A 258 18.79 -12.87 1.42
CA ALA A 258 19.62 -14.01 1.03
C ALA A 258 20.24 -13.92 -0.38
N LEU A 259 19.99 -12.90 -1.18
CA LEU A 259 20.69 -12.69 -2.45
C LEU A 259 22.19 -12.36 -2.20
N ARG A 260 22.86 -13.31 -1.56
CA ARG A 260 24.31 -13.30 -1.30
C ARG A 260 25.07 -13.84 -2.51
N GLY A 261 24.88 -13.25 -3.64
CA GLY A 261 25.62 -13.66 -4.84
C GLY A 261 25.90 -12.48 -5.74
N GLY A 262 26.02 -11.30 -5.13
CA GLY A 262 26.10 -10.11 -5.88
C GLY A 262 27.34 -9.26 -5.64
N ILE A 263 27.22 -8.02 -5.89
CA ILE A 263 28.20 -6.96 -5.71
C ILE A 263 28.60 -6.98 -4.22
N PRO A 264 29.90 -7.06 -3.89
CA PRO A 264 30.33 -6.91 -2.51
C PRO A 264 29.81 -5.55 -1.98
N PRO A 265 29.53 -5.45 -0.67
CA PRO A 265 29.17 -4.17 -0.07
C PRO A 265 30.18 -3.13 -0.55
N LEU A 266 29.72 -1.90 -0.83
CA LEU A 266 30.58 -0.81 -1.28
C LEU A 266 31.83 -0.77 -0.38
N VAL A 267 32.93 -1.25 -0.92
CA VAL A 267 34.22 -1.13 -0.28
C VAL A 267 34.77 0.22 -0.72
N PHE A 268 34.49 1.24 0.07
CA PHE A 268 35.05 2.59 -0.13
C PHE A 268 36.53 2.68 0.26
N ASP A 269 37.22 1.54 0.35
CA ASP A 269 38.65 1.49 0.70
C ASP A 269 39.49 2.24 -0.35
N GLY A 270 40.12 3.31 0.10
CA GLY A 270 41.00 4.14 -0.73
C GLY A 270 40.33 5.41 -1.32
N TYR A 271 39.01 5.57 -1.20
CA TYR A 271 38.38 6.83 -1.54
C TYR A 271 38.59 7.85 -0.42
N GLU A 272 38.78 9.12 -0.80
CA GLU A 272 38.84 10.24 0.14
C GLU A 272 37.57 11.05 0.00
N GLU A 273 37.05 11.53 1.14
CA GLU A 273 35.89 12.43 1.15
C GLU A 273 36.35 13.88 0.92
N ASP A 274 35.67 14.60 0.04
CA ASP A 274 35.87 16.02 -0.22
C ASP A 274 34.49 16.70 -0.36
N THR A 275 34.49 17.98 -0.59
CA THR A 275 33.26 18.79 -0.81
C THR A 275 33.37 19.50 -2.14
N TRP A 276 32.34 19.30 -2.97
CA TRP A 276 32.20 20.07 -4.21
C TRP A 276 31.19 21.20 -4.01
N SER A 277 31.55 22.39 -4.48
CA SER A 277 30.67 23.58 -4.51
C SER A 277 30.60 24.13 -5.92
N GLY A 278 29.40 24.40 -6.41
CA GLY A 278 29.21 24.92 -7.75
C GLY A 278 27.80 25.47 -8.01
N THR A 279 27.60 25.94 -9.23
CA THR A 279 26.29 26.40 -9.71
C THR A 279 25.72 25.34 -10.62
N VAL A 280 24.53 24.86 -10.32
CA VAL A 280 23.75 23.91 -11.14
C VAL A 280 22.52 24.62 -11.72
N LYS A 281 21.91 24.00 -12.72
CA LYS A 281 20.63 24.42 -13.29
C LYS A 281 19.54 23.44 -12.93
N THR A 282 18.41 23.96 -12.46
CA THR A 282 17.17 23.21 -12.30
C THR A 282 16.56 22.86 -13.66
N CYS A 283 15.63 21.91 -13.70
CA CYS A 283 14.84 21.60 -14.90
C CYS A 283 14.12 22.84 -15.45
N SER A 284 13.68 23.75 -14.60
CA SER A 284 13.11 25.05 -15.02
C SER A 284 14.15 26.04 -15.59
N GLY A 285 15.45 25.69 -15.56
CA GLY A 285 16.57 26.50 -16.03
C GLY A 285 17.04 27.58 -15.04
N GLN A 286 16.55 27.59 -13.82
CA GLN A 286 17.03 28.46 -12.75
C GLN A 286 18.44 28.01 -12.33
N LYS A 287 19.22 28.96 -11.81
CA LYS A 287 20.56 28.68 -11.29
C LYS A 287 20.52 28.61 -9.76
N GLN A 288 21.10 27.57 -9.23
CA GLN A 288 21.22 27.32 -7.79
C GLN A 288 22.68 27.08 -7.43
N GLU A 289 23.15 27.71 -6.35
CA GLU A 289 24.44 27.39 -5.75
C GLU A 289 24.24 26.17 -4.83
N VAL A 290 25.04 25.14 -5.05
CA VAL A 290 24.98 23.89 -4.30
C VAL A 290 26.32 23.51 -3.72
N GLU A 291 26.26 22.86 -2.57
CA GLU A 291 27.41 22.22 -1.92
C GLU A 291 27.02 20.80 -1.55
N VAL A 292 27.81 19.81 -2.02
CA VAL A 292 27.57 18.37 -1.75
C VAL A 292 28.88 17.68 -1.38
N PRO A 293 28.83 16.65 -0.50
CA PRO A 293 29.97 15.77 -0.31
C PRO A 293 30.26 14.99 -1.59
N VAL A 294 31.52 14.66 -1.80
CA VAL A 294 31.97 13.86 -2.94
C VAL A 294 33.03 12.88 -2.50
N MET A 295 33.14 11.77 -3.22
CA MET A 295 34.24 10.82 -3.08
C MET A 295 35.25 11.06 -4.20
N VAL A 296 36.52 11.12 -3.85
CA VAL A 296 37.60 11.25 -4.83
C VAL A 296 38.10 9.86 -5.22
N ASP A 297 37.98 9.53 -6.51
CA ASP A 297 38.51 8.30 -7.05
C ASP A 297 40.05 8.30 -6.94
N PRO A 298 40.65 7.34 -6.24
CA PRO A 298 42.11 7.33 -5.98
C PRO A 298 42.93 7.09 -7.26
N ASP A 299 42.35 6.49 -8.28
CA ASP A 299 43.07 6.11 -9.50
C ASP A 299 42.95 7.19 -10.60
N THR A 300 41.79 7.82 -10.71
CA THR A 300 41.47 8.81 -11.77
C THR A 300 41.49 10.25 -11.25
N GLY A 301 41.18 10.46 -9.97
CA GLY A 301 41.00 11.77 -9.36
C GLY A 301 39.60 12.37 -9.71
N ASP A 302 38.69 11.60 -10.28
CA ASP A 302 37.34 12.02 -10.57
C ASP A 302 36.53 12.23 -9.29
N LEU A 303 35.59 13.19 -9.33
CA LEU A 303 34.69 13.49 -8.22
C LEU A 303 33.38 12.73 -8.42
N LEU A 304 33.15 11.72 -7.57
CA LEU A 304 31.95 10.89 -7.60
C LEU A 304 30.89 11.43 -6.63
N LEU A 305 29.65 11.40 -7.02
CA LEU A 305 28.53 11.76 -6.14
C LEU A 305 28.33 10.67 -5.10
N GLY A 306 28.78 10.93 -3.88
CA GLY A 306 28.66 9.98 -2.78
C GLY A 306 29.12 10.58 -1.45
N ASP A 307 28.60 10.02 -0.36
CA ASP A 307 28.85 10.43 1.02
C ASP A 307 29.27 9.20 1.83
N LEU A 308 30.55 9.15 2.21
CA LEU A 308 31.10 8.02 3.00
C LEU A 308 30.55 8.03 4.43
N THR A 309 30.24 9.20 4.98
CA THR A 309 29.75 9.33 6.36
C THR A 309 28.33 8.81 6.49
N ARG A 310 27.43 9.13 5.52
CA ARG A 310 26.04 8.70 5.49
C ARG A 310 25.85 7.37 4.77
N GLN A 311 26.90 6.85 4.11
CA GLN A 311 26.85 5.65 3.28
C GLN A 311 25.83 5.78 2.12
N ILE A 312 25.90 6.88 1.39
CA ILE A 312 25.03 7.17 0.24
C ILE A 312 25.89 7.23 -1.03
N LEU A 313 25.41 6.64 -2.12
CA LEU A 313 26.03 6.71 -3.45
C LEU A 313 25.01 7.03 -4.51
N VAL A 314 25.39 7.80 -5.52
CA VAL A 314 24.61 8.01 -6.75
C VAL A 314 25.22 7.23 -7.89
N ALA A 315 24.40 6.45 -8.61
CA ALA A 315 24.85 5.59 -9.70
C ALA A 315 23.86 5.59 -10.87
N ASP A 316 24.33 5.06 -12.01
CA ASP A 316 23.54 4.90 -13.23
C ASP A 316 22.51 3.79 -13.07
N PHE A 317 21.24 4.08 -13.40
CA PHE A 317 20.12 3.14 -13.26
C PHE A 317 20.29 1.92 -14.16
N ASN A 318 20.55 2.12 -15.45
CA ASN A 318 20.62 1.03 -16.43
C ASN A 318 21.77 0.08 -16.13
N ASP A 319 22.92 0.61 -15.73
CA ASP A 319 24.08 -0.21 -15.36
C ASP A 319 23.80 -1.07 -14.13
N PHE A 320 23.11 -0.52 -13.12
CA PHE A 320 22.81 -1.26 -11.90
C PHE A 320 21.66 -2.27 -12.08
N MET A 321 20.52 -1.80 -12.60
CA MET A 321 19.31 -2.62 -12.63
C MET A 321 19.35 -3.68 -13.73
N ASN A 322 19.91 -3.36 -14.90
CA ASN A 322 19.91 -4.26 -16.05
C ASN A 322 21.23 -5.02 -16.23
N ASN A 323 22.38 -4.41 -15.88
CA ASN A 323 23.69 -5.01 -16.08
C ASN A 323 24.32 -5.53 -14.78
N TYR A 324 23.71 -5.32 -13.63
CA TYR A 324 24.24 -5.63 -12.30
C TYR A 324 25.64 -5.03 -12.05
N THR A 325 25.91 -3.87 -12.66
CA THR A 325 27.19 -3.17 -12.55
C THR A 325 26.99 -1.83 -11.85
N LEU A 326 27.71 -1.61 -10.77
CA LEU A 326 27.67 -0.36 -10.04
C LEU A 326 28.59 0.68 -10.72
N THR A 327 28.00 1.63 -11.44
CA THR A 327 28.70 2.72 -12.11
C THR A 327 28.38 4.05 -11.41
N PRO A 328 29.28 4.56 -10.52
CA PRO A 328 29.04 5.82 -9.81
C PRO A 328 28.96 7.01 -10.76
N CYS A 329 28.07 7.96 -10.47
CA CYS A 329 27.95 9.19 -11.21
C CYS A 329 29.10 10.16 -10.91
N VAL A 330 29.74 10.66 -11.99
CA VAL A 330 30.83 11.63 -11.92
C VAL A 330 30.29 13.05 -12.14
N ILE A 331 30.72 14.02 -11.35
CA ILE A 331 30.34 15.41 -11.52
C ILE A 331 30.75 15.90 -12.92
N GLY A 332 29.79 16.38 -13.70
CA GLY A 332 30.00 16.82 -15.08
C GLY A 332 30.17 15.67 -16.08
N GLY A 333 29.92 14.41 -15.67
CA GLY A 333 30.09 13.23 -16.49
C GLY A 333 28.94 12.90 -17.43
N GLY A 334 27.78 13.54 -17.31
CA GLY A 334 26.58 13.27 -18.11
C GLY A 334 25.80 14.52 -18.48
N GLU A 335 24.81 14.34 -19.35
CA GLU A 335 23.91 15.41 -19.80
C GLU A 335 23.05 15.95 -18.65
N HIS A 336 22.61 15.08 -17.74
CA HIS A 336 21.75 15.40 -16.60
C HIS A 336 22.55 15.61 -15.29
N SER A 337 23.85 15.87 -15.37
CA SER A 337 24.72 15.99 -14.17
C SER A 337 24.26 17.06 -13.17
N ASP A 338 23.61 18.13 -13.62
CA ASP A 338 23.05 19.16 -12.73
C ASP A 338 21.89 18.57 -11.91
N GLU A 339 21.01 17.75 -12.53
CA GLU A 339 19.90 17.07 -11.87
C GLU A 339 20.38 16.00 -10.89
N TRP A 340 21.39 15.23 -11.24
CA TRP A 340 21.99 14.24 -10.32
C TRP A 340 22.51 14.90 -9.03
N ILE A 341 23.11 16.09 -9.14
CA ILE A 341 23.62 16.85 -8.00
C ILE A 341 22.47 17.36 -7.12
N LEU A 342 21.37 17.84 -7.74
CA LEU A 342 20.17 18.29 -7.02
C LEU A 342 19.47 17.14 -6.31
N THR A 343 19.30 16.01 -6.99
CA THR A 343 18.76 14.77 -6.41
C THR A 343 19.56 14.36 -5.17
N PHE A 344 20.88 14.32 -5.30
CA PHE A 344 21.76 13.95 -4.20
C PHE A 344 21.69 14.94 -3.02
N GLN A 345 21.71 16.25 -3.30
CA GLN A 345 21.60 17.28 -2.27
C GLN A 345 20.30 17.18 -1.48
N ASN A 346 19.18 17.00 -2.18
CA ASN A 346 17.87 16.92 -1.54
C ASN A 346 17.70 15.62 -0.74
N PHE A 347 18.21 14.49 -1.25
CA PHE A 347 18.23 13.22 -0.52
C PHE A 347 19.01 13.33 0.81
N ILE A 348 20.17 14.00 0.81
CA ILE A 348 20.93 14.26 2.04
C ILE A 348 20.13 15.08 3.05
N LYS A 349 19.38 16.11 2.61
CA LYS A 349 18.56 16.92 3.51
C LYS A 349 17.48 16.09 4.19
N ILE A 350 16.80 15.20 3.45
CA ILE A 350 15.79 14.29 3.98
C ILE A 350 16.44 13.31 4.94
N PHE A 351 17.55 12.71 4.55
CA PHE A 351 18.31 11.77 5.39
C PHE A 351 18.72 12.40 6.73
N ASP A 352 19.21 13.64 6.71
CA ASP A 352 19.62 14.37 7.92
C ASP A 352 18.43 14.71 8.82
N LEU A 353 17.30 15.09 8.23
CA LEU A 353 16.07 15.34 8.98
C LEU A 353 15.60 14.05 9.68
N TYR A 354 15.60 12.94 8.96
CA TYR A 354 15.23 11.64 9.51
C TYR A 354 16.20 11.20 10.63
N GLY A 355 17.50 11.44 10.46
CA GLY A 355 18.52 11.19 11.49
C GLY A 355 18.28 11.92 12.81
N SER A 356 17.47 13.00 12.82
CA SER A 356 17.05 13.69 14.04
C SER A 356 16.18 12.81 14.95
N THR A 357 15.55 11.77 14.43
CA THR A 357 14.71 10.81 15.16
C THR A 357 15.49 9.75 15.94
N LYS A 358 16.81 9.72 15.78
CA LYS A 358 17.75 8.73 16.34
C LYS A 358 17.73 7.36 15.66
N PHE A 359 17.00 7.17 14.60
CA PHE A 359 17.13 6.00 13.75
C PHE A 359 18.41 6.10 12.89
N ASN A 360 18.96 4.96 12.53
CA ASN A 360 20.16 4.89 11.71
C ASN A 360 19.75 4.63 10.25
N GLY A 361 19.51 5.70 9.49
CA GLY A 361 19.02 5.62 8.11
C GLY A 361 17.54 5.26 7.97
N PRO A 362 17.01 5.20 6.74
CA PRO A 362 15.57 4.98 6.50
C PRO A 362 15.07 3.61 6.95
N ASP A 363 15.92 2.57 6.91
CA ASP A 363 15.58 1.23 7.37
C ASP A 363 15.90 0.99 8.86
N THR A 364 16.24 2.03 9.61
CA THR A 364 16.64 1.97 11.03
C THR A 364 17.93 1.22 11.34
N GLU A 365 18.45 0.44 10.39
CA GLU A 365 19.64 -0.43 10.54
C GLU A 365 20.95 0.22 10.06
N GLY A 366 20.85 1.30 9.27
CA GLY A 366 22.02 1.95 8.63
C GLY A 366 22.51 1.21 7.41
N THR A 367 21.63 0.53 6.71
CA THR A 367 21.96 -0.02 5.39
C THR A 367 22.35 1.11 4.45
N PRO A 368 23.43 0.98 3.66
CA PRO A 368 23.80 1.97 2.67
C PRO A 368 22.67 2.28 1.68
N CYS A 369 22.52 3.54 1.31
CA CYS A 369 21.55 3.98 0.32
C CYS A 369 22.18 4.13 -1.06
N LEU A 370 21.50 3.66 -2.09
CA LEU A 370 21.86 3.81 -3.49
C LEU A 370 20.79 4.63 -4.21
N ILE A 371 21.18 5.76 -4.74
CA ILE A 371 20.33 6.63 -5.56
C ILE A 371 20.65 6.30 -7.02
N LEU A 372 19.69 5.76 -7.73
CA LEU A 372 19.79 5.51 -9.16
C LEU A 372 19.17 6.68 -9.92
N VAL A 373 19.91 7.20 -10.90
CA VAL A 373 19.47 8.33 -11.73
C VAL A 373 19.40 7.91 -13.18
N ASP A 374 18.73 8.72 -14.02
CA ASP A 374 18.44 8.41 -15.42
C ASP A 374 17.65 7.12 -15.56
N ALA A 375 16.60 6.96 -14.75
CA ALA A 375 15.77 5.79 -14.76
C ALA A 375 15.04 5.62 -16.10
N VAL A 376 15.17 4.43 -16.70
CA VAL A 376 14.64 4.10 -18.03
C VAL A 376 13.99 2.72 -18.01
N ASP A 377 13.00 2.53 -18.89
CA ASP A 377 12.38 1.23 -19.12
C ASP A 377 13.30 0.26 -19.88
N GLU A 378 12.79 -0.92 -20.25
CA GLU A 378 13.54 -1.96 -20.99
C GLU A 378 13.95 -1.52 -22.41
N GLU A 379 13.23 -0.59 -23.03
CA GLU A 379 13.54 0.01 -24.32
C GLU A 379 14.52 1.21 -24.19
N GLY A 380 14.86 1.62 -22.99
CA GLY A 380 15.73 2.76 -22.70
C GLY A 380 14.99 4.11 -22.80
N ILE A 381 13.67 4.11 -22.64
CA ILE A 381 12.84 5.32 -22.58
C ILE A 381 12.77 5.79 -21.13
N PRO A 382 12.90 7.11 -20.85
CA PRO A 382 12.70 7.62 -19.48
C PRO A 382 11.35 7.19 -18.92
N ILE A 383 11.32 6.73 -17.68
CA ILE A 383 10.10 6.17 -17.06
C ILE A 383 9.11 7.23 -16.57
N ASP A 384 9.48 8.53 -16.57
CA ASP A 384 8.66 9.64 -16.04
C ASP A 384 8.11 9.35 -14.63
N ASN A 385 8.97 8.77 -13.76
CA ASN A 385 8.62 8.36 -12.40
C ASN A 385 9.81 8.43 -11.43
N ALA A 386 9.51 8.34 -10.14
CA ALA A 386 10.44 8.04 -9.06
C ALA A 386 9.88 6.87 -8.25
N PHE A 387 10.74 5.99 -7.69
CA PHE A 387 10.28 4.88 -6.87
C PHE A 387 11.35 4.36 -5.91
N TYR A 388 10.90 3.83 -4.78
CA TYR A 388 11.71 3.02 -3.88
C TYR A 388 11.74 1.57 -4.38
N ALA A 389 12.91 1.14 -4.84
CA ALA A 389 13.10 -0.19 -5.42
C ALA A 389 13.32 -1.31 -4.39
N GLY A 390 13.27 -1.00 -3.10
CA GLY A 390 13.51 -1.99 -2.05
C GLY A 390 15.00 -2.22 -1.73
N LYS A 391 15.26 -3.29 -0.97
CA LYS A 391 16.63 -3.67 -0.57
C LYS A 391 17.27 -4.59 -1.61
N ILE A 392 18.14 -4.05 -2.46
CA ILE A 392 18.82 -4.79 -3.54
C ILE A 392 20.31 -4.87 -3.23
N GLN A 393 20.86 -6.08 -3.25
CA GLN A 393 22.30 -6.34 -3.08
C GLN A 393 22.95 -5.67 -1.84
N GLY A 394 22.16 -5.47 -0.80
CA GLY A 394 22.62 -4.87 0.45
C GLY A 394 22.51 -3.34 0.49
N PHE A 395 21.85 -2.73 -0.48
CA PHE A 395 21.50 -1.30 -0.52
C PHE A 395 20.00 -1.08 -0.36
N GLN A 396 19.62 0.00 0.26
CA GLN A 396 18.30 0.60 0.07
C GLN A 396 18.35 1.41 -1.23
N VAL A 397 17.55 1.04 -2.22
CA VAL A 397 17.65 1.56 -3.59
C VAL A 397 16.47 2.47 -3.90
N PHE A 398 16.79 3.67 -4.38
CA PHE A 398 15.84 4.70 -4.78
C PHE A 398 16.14 5.10 -6.23
N ALA A 399 15.13 5.19 -7.09
CA ALA A 399 15.31 5.49 -8.50
C ALA A 399 14.56 6.78 -8.87
N PHE A 400 15.18 7.61 -9.73
CA PHE A 400 14.63 8.87 -10.19
C PHE A 400 14.90 9.06 -11.69
N ASP A 401 13.87 9.44 -12.44
CA ASP A 401 14.05 9.93 -13.79
C ASP A 401 14.68 11.34 -13.73
N SER A 402 15.78 11.56 -14.47
CA SER A 402 16.50 12.83 -14.52
C SER A 402 16.04 13.72 -15.68
N THR A 403 15.08 13.28 -16.49
CA THR A 403 14.53 14.10 -17.60
C THR A 403 13.39 15.01 -17.13
N ALA A 404 12.82 14.73 -15.96
CA ALA A 404 11.81 15.52 -15.25
C ALA A 404 12.30 15.88 -13.84
N PRO A 405 11.68 16.86 -13.13
CA PRO A 405 12.21 17.41 -11.88
C PRO A 405 11.97 16.52 -10.65
N TYR A 406 12.03 15.20 -10.78
CA TYR A 406 11.82 14.27 -9.66
C TYR A 406 12.86 14.46 -8.54
N GLY A 407 14.11 14.73 -8.90
CA GLY A 407 15.15 15.02 -7.92
C GLY A 407 15.02 16.40 -7.25
N GLU A 408 14.28 17.33 -7.86
CA GLU A 408 13.95 18.64 -7.30
C GLU A 408 12.67 18.63 -6.44
N ALA A 409 11.80 17.65 -6.63
CA ALA A 409 10.55 17.48 -5.89
C ALA A 409 10.83 16.78 -4.55
N VAL A 410 11.12 17.59 -3.51
CA VAL A 410 11.50 17.08 -2.18
C VAL A 410 10.37 16.28 -1.54
N ASP A 411 9.13 16.64 -1.79
CA ASP A 411 7.95 15.90 -1.37
C ASP A 411 7.89 14.50 -1.98
N VAL A 412 8.09 14.35 -3.28
CA VAL A 412 8.14 13.06 -3.97
C VAL A 412 9.34 12.23 -3.49
N MET A 413 10.50 12.85 -3.37
CA MET A 413 11.68 12.16 -2.83
C MET A 413 11.49 11.70 -1.38
N GLY A 414 10.83 12.51 -0.55
CA GLY A 414 10.46 12.16 0.82
C GLY A 414 9.41 11.05 0.88
N HIS A 415 8.49 11.00 -0.08
CA HIS A 415 7.53 9.93 -0.28
C HIS A 415 8.27 8.60 -0.51
N GLU A 416 9.17 8.52 -1.49
CA GLU A 416 9.94 7.31 -1.78
C GLU A 416 10.83 6.89 -0.59
N PHE A 417 11.43 7.86 0.09
CA PHE A 417 12.22 7.60 1.28
C PHE A 417 11.37 6.97 2.40
N THR A 418 10.11 7.39 2.52
CA THR A 418 9.17 6.89 3.54
C THR A 418 8.75 5.45 3.28
N HIS A 419 8.61 5.01 2.03
CA HIS A 419 8.35 3.60 1.72
C HIS A 419 9.40 2.65 2.33
N CYS A 420 10.67 3.05 2.33
CA CYS A 420 11.71 2.29 3.01
C CYS A 420 11.44 2.18 4.52
N PHE A 421 11.05 3.27 5.15
CA PHE A 421 10.77 3.31 6.58
C PHE A 421 9.52 2.50 6.95
N THR A 422 8.40 2.73 6.27
CA THR A 422 7.13 2.04 6.54
C THR A 422 7.25 0.55 6.32
N THR A 423 7.86 0.11 5.22
CA THR A 423 8.16 -1.31 4.95
C THR A 423 8.95 -1.94 6.10
N LYS A 424 9.95 -1.25 6.63
CA LYS A 424 10.77 -1.75 7.73
C LYS A 424 9.99 -1.86 9.03
N VAL A 425 9.30 -0.79 9.45
CA VAL A 425 8.66 -0.76 10.77
C VAL A 425 7.37 -1.55 10.83
N MET A 426 6.64 -1.66 9.72
CA MET A 426 5.46 -2.51 9.60
C MET A 426 5.83 -3.98 9.39
N ASN A 427 7.03 -4.25 8.90
CA ASN A 427 7.48 -5.59 8.49
C ASN A 427 6.53 -6.23 7.47
N THR A 428 6.16 -5.48 6.43
CA THR A 428 5.13 -5.88 5.49
C THR A 428 5.66 -6.02 4.06
N ASN A 429 5.04 -6.95 3.33
CA ASN A 429 5.06 -7.03 1.88
C ASN A 429 3.66 -6.85 1.29
N LEU A 430 2.67 -6.48 2.11
CA LEU A 430 1.31 -6.20 1.65
C LEU A 430 1.25 -4.81 1.04
N TYR A 431 0.81 -4.72 -0.21
CA TYR A 431 0.65 -3.47 -0.93
C TYR A 431 -0.60 -3.54 -1.80
N MET A 432 -1.76 -3.56 -1.15
CA MET A 432 -3.08 -3.57 -1.78
C MET A 432 -4.13 -3.03 -0.82
N ASN A 433 -5.26 -2.62 -1.35
CA ASN A 433 -6.43 -2.18 -0.58
C ASN A 433 -6.06 -1.14 0.50
N ASP A 434 -6.69 -1.18 1.65
CA ASP A 434 -6.41 -0.26 2.76
C ASP A 434 -4.95 -0.29 3.20
N TYR A 435 -4.31 -1.46 3.21
CA TYR A 435 -2.92 -1.60 3.66
C TYR A 435 -1.96 -0.82 2.77
N GLY A 436 -2.15 -0.92 1.46
CA GLY A 436 -1.39 -0.16 0.47
C GLY A 436 -1.77 1.33 0.51
N ALA A 437 -3.06 1.66 0.60
CA ALA A 437 -3.53 3.04 0.67
C ALA A 437 -3.01 3.78 1.91
N ILE A 438 -2.92 3.11 3.05
CA ILE A 438 -2.31 3.67 4.27
C ILE A 438 -0.80 3.85 4.09
N ASN A 439 -0.11 2.92 3.43
CA ASN A 439 1.31 3.05 3.12
C ASN A 439 1.57 4.26 2.22
N GLU A 440 0.79 4.42 1.15
CA GLU A 440 0.82 5.59 0.26
C GLU A 440 0.53 6.89 1.00
N ALA A 441 -0.52 6.91 1.82
CA ALA A 441 -0.85 8.08 2.62
C ALA A 441 0.26 8.47 3.59
N MET A 442 0.89 7.52 4.26
CA MET A 442 2.04 7.77 5.13
C MET A 442 3.20 8.37 4.34
N SER A 443 3.43 7.86 3.13
CA SER A 443 4.47 8.38 2.23
C SER A 443 4.17 9.81 1.78
N ASP A 444 2.92 10.11 1.41
CA ASP A 444 2.48 11.48 1.09
C ASP A 444 2.61 12.43 2.28
N ILE A 445 2.20 12.01 3.47
CA ILE A 445 2.27 12.80 4.70
C ILE A 445 3.72 13.16 5.03
N PHE A 446 4.61 12.18 5.06
CA PHE A 446 6.02 12.43 5.34
C PHE A 446 6.70 13.22 4.23
N GLY A 447 6.39 12.92 2.95
CA GLY A 447 6.91 13.66 1.81
C GLY A 447 6.55 15.14 1.89
N ASN A 448 5.29 15.46 2.17
CA ASN A 448 4.84 16.83 2.33
C ASN A 448 5.47 17.50 3.56
N LEU A 449 5.57 16.83 4.71
CA LEU A 449 6.23 17.34 5.91
C LEU A 449 7.72 17.59 5.66
N TYR A 450 8.42 16.71 4.93
CA TYR A 450 9.81 16.96 4.50
C TYR A 450 9.93 18.23 3.66
N ALA A 451 9.06 18.39 2.68
CA ALA A 451 9.08 19.60 1.84
C ALA A 451 8.84 20.87 2.65
N MET A 452 7.88 20.87 3.58
CA MET A 452 7.62 22.02 4.46
C MET A 452 8.79 22.32 5.41
N MET A 453 9.52 21.31 5.87
CA MET A 453 10.61 21.50 6.83
C MET A 453 11.96 21.83 6.17
N VAL A 454 12.25 21.33 4.96
CA VAL A 454 13.58 21.48 4.32
C VAL A 454 13.60 22.36 3.09
N ASP A 455 12.49 22.53 2.40
CA ASP A 455 12.36 23.34 1.17
C ASP A 455 11.48 24.59 1.38
N GLU A 456 10.83 24.71 2.54
CA GLU A 456 9.92 25.81 2.89
C GLU A 456 8.90 26.08 1.76
N THR A 457 8.25 25.00 1.27
CA THR A 457 7.30 25.10 0.15
C THR A 457 6.23 26.16 0.41
N ASP A 458 5.90 26.94 -0.61
CA ASP A 458 4.80 27.92 -0.56
C ASP A 458 3.41 27.27 -0.74
N VAL A 459 3.37 25.95 -1.03
CA VAL A 459 2.13 25.20 -1.36
C VAL A 459 2.00 23.98 -0.43
N PRO A 460 1.72 24.19 0.88
CA PRO A 460 1.57 23.09 1.82
C PRO A 460 0.38 22.19 1.43
N TYR A 461 0.48 20.89 1.77
CA TYR A 461 -0.54 19.86 1.51
C TYR A 461 -0.79 19.59 0.02
N VAL A 462 0.18 19.88 -0.84
CA VAL A 462 0.19 19.50 -2.25
C VAL A 462 1.42 18.66 -2.52
N MET A 463 1.23 17.47 -3.05
CA MET A 463 2.28 16.55 -3.45
C MET A 463 2.55 16.68 -4.94
N GLY A 464 3.82 16.69 -5.35
CA GLY A 464 4.21 16.73 -6.75
C GLY A 464 3.98 18.08 -7.44
N GLU A 465 3.96 19.21 -6.72
CA GLU A 465 3.68 20.51 -7.31
C GLU A 465 4.72 20.96 -8.36
N LYS A 466 5.90 20.37 -8.35
CA LYS A 466 6.96 20.60 -9.36
C LYS A 466 6.81 19.73 -10.61
N LEU A 467 5.95 18.71 -10.57
CA LEU A 467 5.71 17.79 -11.66
C LEU A 467 4.58 18.28 -12.57
N GLU A 468 4.56 17.80 -13.82
CA GLU A 468 3.47 18.11 -14.76
C GLU A 468 2.23 17.22 -14.50
N ASN A 469 2.42 16.03 -13.97
CA ASN A 469 1.41 14.99 -13.72
C ASN A 469 1.50 14.47 -12.29
N GLY A 470 0.48 13.75 -11.84
CA GLY A 470 0.50 13.07 -10.54
C GLY A 470 0.37 13.96 -9.32
N VAL A 471 -0.11 15.20 -9.48
CA VAL A 471 -0.27 16.15 -8.36
C VAL A 471 -1.45 15.72 -7.49
N ARG A 472 -1.18 15.49 -6.19
CA ARG A 472 -2.19 15.16 -5.19
C ARG A 472 -2.42 16.33 -4.23
N TYR A 473 -3.68 16.54 -3.84
CA TYR A 473 -4.10 17.66 -2.98
C TYR A 473 -4.67 17.11 -1.67
N MET A 474 -3.84 17.04 -0.63
CA MET A 474 -4.22 16.45 0.66
C MET A 474 -5.37 17.20 1.36
N ASN A 475 -5.51 18.51 1.11
CA ASN A 475 -6.56 19.35 1.69
C ASN A 475 -7.74 19.65 0.74
N ASP A 476 -7.71 19.10 -0.47
CA ASP A 476 -8.77 19.21 -1.50
C ASP A 476 -8.67 17.98 -2.42
N PRO A 477 -8.95 16.75 -1.91
CA PRO A 477 -8.70 15.51 -2.64
C PRO A 477 -9.39 15.44 -4.01
N HIS A 478 -10.62 15.97 -4.13
CA HIS A 478 -11.36 16.01 -5.39
C HIS A 478 -10.62 16.74 -6.51
N LYS A 479 -9.76 17.70 -6.18
CA LYS A 479 -8.94 18.39 -7.17
C LYS A 479 -7.89 17.48 -7.81
N GLY A 480 -7.43 16.46 -7.05
CA GLY A 480 -6.54 15.40 -7.50
C GLY A 480 -7.27 14.12 -7.93
N TRP A 481 -8.60 14.16 -8.01
CA TRP A 481 -9.45 13.01 -8.35
C TRP A 481 -9.35 11.85 -7.35
N GLN A 482 -9.18 12.21 -6.09
CA GLN A 482 -9.12 11.29 -4.97
C GLN A 482 -10.35 11.48 -4.06
N PRO A 483 -10.79 10.46 -3.31
CA PRO A 483 -11.98 10.55 -2.44
C PRO A 483 -11.75 11.46 -1.23
N GLU A 484 -12.79 12.19 -0.82
CA GLU A 484 -12.83 12.89 0.46
C GLU A 484 -13.33 11.99 1.60
N TYR A 485 -14.11 10.95 1.26
CA TYR A 485 -14.67 10.01 2.25
C TYR A 485 -14.95 8.65 1.62
N VAL A 486 -15.05 7.62 2.47
CA VAL A 486 -15.42 6.27 2.05
C VAL A 486 -16.81 6.28 1.38
N TRP A 487 -16.91 5.65 0.22
CA TRP A 487 -18.05 5.68 -0.71
C TRP A 487 -18.27 6.99 -1.47
N ASP A 488 -17.31 7.90 -1.42
CA ASP A 488 -17.23 9.00 -2.37
C ASP A 488 -17.20 8.48 -3.82
N MET A 489 -17.56 9.34 -4.77
CA MET A 489 -17.51 8.99 -6.19
C MET A 489 -16.12 8.58 -6.69
N TYR A 490 -15.04 8.98 -6.01
CA TYR A 490 -13.66 8.60 -6.34
C TYR A 490 -13.13 7.44 -5.48
N TYR A 491 -13.91 6.97 -4.51
CA TYR A 491 -13.49 5.86 -3.66
C TYR A 491 -13.50 4.55 -4.44
N LEU A 492 -12.37 3.86 -4.46
CA LEU A 492 -12.25 2.52 -5.02
C LEU A 492 -12.53 1.48 -3.94
N PRO A 493 -13.53 0.61 -4.11
CA PRO A 493 -13.77 -0.48 -3.16
C PRO A 493 -12.60 -1.47 -3.16
N GLU A 494 -12.51 -2.26 -2.10
CA GLU A 494 -11.49 -3.30 -1.99
C GLU A 494 -11.58 -4.27 -3.16
N ALA A 495 -10.42 -4.60 -3.72
CA ALA A 495 -10.28 -5.56 -4.79
C ALA A 495 -9.84 -6.92 -4.24
N MET A 496 -10.36 -8.01 -4.80
CA MET A 496 -9.92 -9.38 -4.48
C MET A 496 -8.55 -9.68 -5.08
N GLU A 497 -8.23 -9.09 -6.23
CA GLU A 497 -6.96 -9.22 -6.91
C GLU A 497 -6.28 -7.86 -7.04
N SER A 498 -5.01 -7.79 -6.72
CA SER A 498 -4.19 -6.60 -6.91
C SER A 498 -3.74 -6.54 -8.36
N THR A 499 -4.16 -5.49 -9.08
CA THR A 499 -3.73 -5.21 -10.44
C THR A 499 -3.47 -3.71 -10.59
N GLU A 500 -2.67 -3.31 -11.55
CA GLU A 500 -2.47 -1.89 -11.84
C GLU A 500 -3.74 -1.19 -12.32
N GLU A 501 -4.57 -1.90 -13.06
CA GLU A 501 -5.83 -1.35 -13.56
C GLU A 501 -6.79 -0.97 -12.44
N ASN A 502 -6.74 -1.70 -11.30
CA ASN A 502 -7.52 -1.37 -10.11
C ASN A 502 -6.71 -0.59 -9.08
N ASP A 503 -5.55 -0.02 -9.47
CA ASP A 503 -4.68 0.72 -8.56
C ASP A 503 -4.33 -0.13 -7.31
N ASN A 504 -4.09 -1.44 -7.49
CA ASN A 504 -3.89 -2.41 -6.42
C ASN A 504 -5.00 -2.38 -5.34
N GLY A 505 -6.25 -2.14 -5.74
CA GLY A 505 -7.38 -1.92 -4.85
C GLY A 505 -7.46 -0.50 -4.31
N GLY A 506 -6.99 0.48 -5.08
CA GLY A 506 -7.10 1.91 -4.78
C GLY A 506 -5.99 2.45 -3.88
N VAL A 507 -4.78 1.90 -3.93
CA VAL A 507 -3.72 2.32 -3.00
C VAL A 507 -3.35 3.79 -3.14
N HIS A 508 -3.15 4.30 -4.35
CA HIS A 508 -2.87 5.73 -4.57
C HIS A 508 -4.15 6.58 -4.49
N THR A 509 -5.27 6.03 -4.90
CA THR A 509 -6.55 6.74 -4.93
C THR A 509 -7.09 6.97 -3.53
N ASN A 510 -7.24 5.92 -2.73
CA ASN A 510 -7.84 6.00 -1.38
C ASN A 510 -6.89 6.56 -0.31
N SER A 511 -5.59 6.73 -0.61
CA SER A 511 -4.59 7.31 0.31
C SER A 511 -5.00 8.68 0.86
N SER A 512 -5.78 9.44 0.08
CA SER A 512 -6.29 10.75 0.46
C SER A 512 -7.09 10.77 1.77
N LEU A 513 -7.76 9.67 2.12
CA LEU A 513 -8.54 9.57 3.36
C LEU A 513 -7.67 9.81 4.61
N LEU A 514 -6.47 9.23 4.65
CA LEU A 514 -5.54 9.44 5.75
C LEU A 514 -4.74 10.73 5.59
N SER A 515 -4.35 11.08 4.37
CA SER A 515 -3.64 12.34 4.07
C SER A 515 -4.46 13.57 4.45
N TRP A 516 -5.80 13.49 4.36
CA TRP A 516 -6.73 14.51 4.85
C TRP A 516 -6.56 14.80 6.34
N VAL A 517 -6.34 13.78 7.18
CA VAL A 517 -6.13 13.95 8.63
C VAL A 517 -4.90 14.81 8.90
N SER A 518 -3.79 14.58 8.19
CA SER A 518 -2.57 15.39 8.29
C SER A 518 -2.83 16.84 7.90
N ALA A 519 -3.51 17.08 6.77
CA ALA A 519 -3.86 18.43 6.36
C ALA A 519 -4.70 19.16 7.43
N LYS A 520 -5.64 18.46 8.09
CA LYS A 520 -6.45 19.04 9.18
C LYS A 520 -5.65 19.36 10.42
N LEU A 521 -4.64 18.55 10.78
CA LEU A 521 -3.73 18.85 11.90
C LEU A 521 -2.93 20.12 11.65
N GLY A 522 -2.36 20.28 10.47
CA GLY A 522 -1.64 21.48 10.10
C GLY A 522 -2.55 22.71 10.00
N GLU A 523 -3.76 22.59 9.43
CA GLU A 523 -4.77 23.67 9.44
C GLU A 523 -5.15 24.10 10.86
N ALA A 524 -5.15 23.18 11.81
CA ALA A 524 -5.37 23.45 13.23
C ALA A 524 -4.14 24.09 13.92
N GLY A 525 -3.02 24.23 13.22
CA GLY A 525 -1.80 24.88 13.66
C GLY A 525 -0.85 23.99 14.46
N MET A 526 -0.86 22.69 14.20
CA MET A 526 0.18 21.79 14.69
C MET A 526 1.53 22.17 14.08
N ASP A 527 2.60 22.20 14.88
CA ASP A 527 3.96 22.44 14.37
C ASP A 527 4.41 21.23 13.54
N HIS A 528 5.04 21.47 12.38
CA HIS A 528 5.42 20.40 11.45
C HIS A 528 6.40 19.38 12.06
N ALA A 529 7.28 19.80 12.99
CA ALA A 529 8.18 18.88 13.67
C ALA A 529 7.44 18.00 14.68
N ASP A 530 6.44 18.57 15.39
CA ASP A 530 5.57 17.81 16.28
C ASP A 530 4.66 16.86 15.48
N GLU A 531 4.15 17.29 14.34
CA GLU A 531 3.36 16.48 13.42
C GLU A 531 4.18 15.33 12.82
N PHE A 532 5.39 15.60 12.35
CA PHE A 532 6.34 14.60 11.90
C PHE A 532 6.62 13.54 12.98
N TYR A 533 6.85 13.98 14.21
CA TYR A 533 7.07 13.09 15.32
C TYR A 533 5.83 12.25 15.65
N TYR A 534 4.65 12.83 15.59
CA TYR A 534 3.38 12.13 15.75
C TYR A 534 3.22 11.00 14.71
N TRP A 535 3.33 11.29 13.42
CA TRP A 535 3.20 10.30 12.36
C TRP A 535 4.26 9.22 12.42
N MET A 536 5.48 9.55 12.87
CA MET A 536 6.52 8.56 13.15
C MET A 536 6.05 7.52 14.18
N ASN A 537 5.39 7.94 15.26
CA ASN A 537 4.88 7.03 16.28
C ASN A 537 3.65 6.24 15.79
N VAL A 538 2.82 6.82 14.94
CA VAL A 538 1.74 6.10 14.24
C VAL A 538 2.33 4.95 13.41
N ALA A 539 3.32 5.24 12.57
CA ALA A 539 3.98 4.22 11.75
C ALA A 539 4.60 3.08 12.57
N LEU A 540 5.24 3.42 13.70
CA LEU A 540 5.82 2.42 14.61
C LEU A 540 4.76 1.50 15.24
N ALA A 541 3.53 1.98 15.40
CA ALA A 541 2.43 1.21 15.99
C ALA A 541 1.66 0.35 14.97
N MET A 542 1.70 0.68 13.68
CA MET A 542 0.96 -0.05 12.63
C MET A 542 1.45 -1.49 12.46
N THR A 543 0.53 -2.39 12.11
CA THR A 543 0.82 -3.76 11.67
C THR A 543 0.73 -3.86 10.15
N PRO A 544 1.19 -4.96 9.51
CA PRO A 544 1.03 -5.17 8.07
C PRO A 544 -0.41 -5.10 7.55
N ARG A 545 -1.38 -5.40 8.41
CA ARG A 545 -2.81 -5.43 8.09
C ARG A 545 -3.61 -4.33 8.77
N THR A 546 -2.96 -3.25 9.14
CA THR A 546 -3.67 -2.06 9.66
C THR A 546 -4.56 -1.48 8.56
N ASP A 547 -5.86 -1.52 8.78
CA ASP A 547 -6.91 -0.96 7.93
C ASP A 547 -7.38 0.42 8.40
N TYR A 548 -8.27 1.06 7.67
CA TYR A 548 -8.80 2.37 8.06
C TYR A 548 -9.58 2.38 9.39
N PRO A 549 -10.45 1.39 9.71
CA PRO A 549 -11.08 1.29 11.03
C PRO A 549 -10.06 1.22 12.18
N GLN A 550 -8.97 0.47 12.02
CA GLN A 550 -7.92 0.40 13.03
C GLN A 550 -7.13 1.72 13.12
N MET A 551 -6.84 2.37 11.99
CA MET A 551 -6.24 3.71 11.98
C MET A 551 -7.10 4.73 12.71
N ALA A 552 -8.42 4.71 12.53
CA ALA A 552 -9.35 5.60 13.20
C ALA A 552 -9.27 5.51 14.74
N GLN A 553 -8.91 4.36 15.27
CA GLN A 553 -8.71 4.15 16.71
C GLN A 553 -7.29 4.51 17.16
N LEU A 554 -6.30 4.17 16.34
CA LEU A 554 -4.89 4.37 16.64
C LEU A 554 -4.51 5.86 16.69
N LEU A 555 -5.03 6.65 15.77
CA LEU A 555 -4.67 8.06 15.62
C LEU A 555 -4.93 8.90 16.86
N PRO A 556 -6.16 8.94 17.45
CA PRO A 556 -6.42 9.72 18.65
C PRO A 556 -5.67 9.19 19.87
N PHE A 557 -5.47 7.87 19.98
CA PHE A 557 -4.71 7.26 21.06
C PHE A 557 -3.24 7.71 21.07
N ILE A 558 -2.55 7.63 19.94
CA ILE A 558 -1.14 8.05 19.83
C ILE A 558 -1.02 9.56 20.10
N MET A 559 -1.96 10.38 19.60
CA MET A 559 -1.97 11.82 19.80
C MET A 559 -2.07 12.19 21.31
N ASP A 560 -2.99 11.54 22.02
CA ASP A 560 -3.16 11.76 23.48
C ASP A 560 -1.94 11.26 24.26
N HIS A 561 -1.42 10.06 23.90
CA HIS A 561 -0.25 9.47 24.56
C HIS A 561 1.01 10.34 24.43
N LEU A 562 1.23 10.97 23.27
CA LEU A 562 2.34 11.89 23.06
C LEU A 562 2.18 13.24 23.76
N GLY A 563 1.05 13.47 24.42
CA GLY A 563 0.79 14.68 25.22
C GLY A 563 0.26 15.86 24.39
N TYR A 564 -0.40 15.60 23.27
CA TYR A 564 -1.05 16.59 22.42
C TYR A 564 -2.60 16.51 22.44
N PRO A 565 -3.25 16.42 23.64
CA PRO A 565 -4.71 16.19 23.73
C PRO A 565 -5.55 17.29 23.06
N GLN A 566 -4.96 18.48 22.79
CA GLN A 566 -5.66 19.58 22.12
C GLN A 566 -5.97 19.27 20.63
N TYR A 567 -5.29 18.30 20.01
CA TYR A 567 -5.51 17.90 18.61
C TYR A 567 -6.37 16.64 18.49
N VAL A 568 -6.68 15.93 19.57
CA VAL A 568 -7.50 14.71 19.52
C VAL A 568 -8.86 14.98 18.87
N SER A 569 -9.53 16.08 19.25
CA SER A 569 -10.83 16.43 18.64
C SER A 569 -10.75 16.79 17.15
N VAL A 570 -9.60 17.29 16.68
CA VAL A 570 -9.37 17.56 15.26
C VAL A 570 -9.28 16.25 14.48
N ILE A 571 -8.56 15.27 15.03
CA ILE A 571 -8.45 13.93 14.45
C ILE A 571 -9.82 13.25 14.42
N GLU A 572 -10.56 13.24 15.53
CA GLU A 572 -11.90 12.65 15.59
C GLU A 572 -12.88 13.30 14.62
N GLU A 573 -12.76 14.61 14.34
CA GLU A 573 -13.56 15.29 13.34
C GLU A 573 -13.16 14.84 11.93
N ALA A 574 -11.87 14.79 11.63
CA ALA A 574 -11.36 14.33 10.34
C ALA A 574 -11.73 12.86 10.05
N ILE A 575 -11.67 11.98 11.06
CA ILE A 575 -12.11 10.59 10.95
C ILE A 575 -13.60 10.51 10.58
N ARG A 576 -14.45 11.31 11.24
CA ARG A 576 -15.89 11.36 10.90
C ARG A 576 -16.13 11.91 9.51
N ASP A 577 -15.37 12.91 9.08
CA ASP A 577 -15.49 13.50 7.74
C ASP A 577 -15.15 12.46 6.67
N THR A 578 -14.07 11.70 6.85
CA THR A 578 -13.61 10.67 5.93
C THR A 578 -14.37 9.35 6.05
N ARG A 579 -15.16 9.13 7.12
CA ARG A 579 -15.92 7.89 7.39
C ARG A 579 -15.06 6.63 7.45
N MET A 580 -13.77 6.78 7.73
CA MET A 580 -12.83 5.63 7.73
C MET A 580 -13.07 4.66 8.90
N GLU A 581 -13.83 5.06 9.93
CA GLU A 581 -14.03 4.29 11.17
C GLU A 581 -14.83 2.99 10.99
N THR A 582 -15.77 2.93 10.05
CA THR A 582 -16.63 1.76 9.85
C THR A 582 -16.62 1.21 8.43
N LYS A 583 -16.26 2.03 7.45
CA LYS A 583 -16.39 1.73 6.01
C LYS A 583 -17.80 1.32 5.57
N GLU A 584 -18.80 1.43 6.45
CA GLU A 584 -20.18 1.11 6.14
C GLU A 584 -20.82 2.23 5.30
N LEU A 585 -21.78 1.85 4.47
CA LEU A 585 -22.63 2.81 3.78
C LEU A 585 -23.38 3.66 4.82
N PRO A 586 -23.34 4.99 4.70
CA PRO A 586 -24.01 5.85 5.67
C PRO A 586 -25.53 5.66 5.60
N GLU A 587 -26.21 5.64 6.77
CA GLU A 587 -27.68 5.63 6.88
C GLU A 587 -28.28 6.87 6.22
N SER A 588 -27.53 7.99 6.19
CA SER A 588 -27.92 9.25 5.53
C SER A 588 -26.79 9.67 4.58
N LEU A 589 -27.13 9.86 3.31
CA LEU A 589 -26.16 10.24 2.28
C LEU A 589 -25.57 11.65 2.46
N GLY A 590 -26.11 12.46 3.39
CA GLY A 590 -25.70 13.85 3.59
C GLY A 590 -26.58 14.85 2.83
N GLU A 591 -26.41 16.16 3.14
CA GLU A 591 -27.17 17.23 2.49
C GLU A 591 -26.68 17.42 1.04
N GLY A 592 -27.59 17.38 0.09
CA GLY A 592 -27.26 17.54 -1.33
C GLY A 592 -26.63 16.29 -1.98
N MET A 593 -26.54 15.17 -1.27
CA MET A 593 -25.94 13.93 -1.77
C MET A 593 -27.01 12.91 -2.14
N GLY A 594 -26.76 12.16 -3.22
CA GLY A 594 -27.52 10.99 -3.63
C GLY A 594 -26.57 9.80 -3.83
N MET A 595 -27.09 8.69 -4.34
CA MET A 595 -26.27 7.49 -4.58
C MET A 595 -26.61 6.88 -5.95
N ILE A 596 -25.57 6.38 -6.62
CA ILE A 596 -25.70 5.48 -7.77
C ILE A 596 -25.31 4.10 -7.29
N ALA A 597 -26.14 3.09 -7.52
CA ALA A 597 -25.88 1.70 -7.18
C ALA A 597 -26.12 0.81 -8.41
N VAL A 598 -25.14 0.00 -8.77
CA VAL A 598 -25.24 -0.94 -9.88
C VAL A 598 -25.00 -2.36 -9.36
N ASP A 599 -26.00 -3.23 -9.53
CA ASP A 599 -25.92 -4.64 -9.14
C ASP A 599 -25.45 -5.49 -10.33
N PHE A 600 -24.29 -6.11 -10.16
CA PHE A 600 -23.69 -7.05 -11.13
C PHE A 600 -23.99 -8.53 -10.82
N SER A 601 -24.80 -8.82 -9.84
CA SER A 601 -25.16 -10.20 -9.42
C SER A 601 -25.91 -11.02 -10.48
N ALA A 602 -26.12 -10.46 -11.67
CA ALA A 602 -26.77 -11.14 -12.78
C ALA A 602 -25.77 -11.79 -13.76
N PRO A 603 -26.19 -12.72 -14.53
CA PRO A 603 -25.71 -14.07 -14.72
C PRO A 603 -24.48 -14.19 -15.61
N GLY A 604 -23.84 -15.37 -15.55
CA GLY A 604 -22.78 -16.03 -16.32
C GLY A 604 -22.39 -15.60 -17.74
N GLU A 605 -23.07 -14.61 -18.32
CA GLU A 605 -22.69 -14.04 -19.61
C GLU A 605 -21.60 -12.96 -19.51
N LEU A 606 -21.41 -12.39 -18.29
CA LEU A 606 -20.37 -11.39 -17.99
C LEU A 606 -19.07 -12.03 -17.45
N GLU A 607 -19.10 -13.30 -17.08
CA GLU A 607 -17.92 -14.01 -16.52
C GLU A 607 -16.74 -14.08 -17.49
N SER A 608 -16.99 -14.00 -18.79
CA SER A 608 -15.93 -14.02 -19.82
C SER A 608 -15.31 -12.66 -20.10
N TYR A 609 -15.78 -11.59 -19.45
CA TYR A 609 -15.32 -10.22 -19.71
C TYR A 609 -14.59 -9.64 -18.50
N ASP A 610 -13.57 -8.86 -18.74
CA ASP A 610 -13.06 -7.89 -17.80
C ASP A 610 -13.89 -6.62 -17.95
N ILE A 611 -14.40 -6.09 -16.83
CA ILE A 611 -15.38 -5.01 -16.84
C ILE A 611 -14.85 -3.83 -16.05
N THR A 612 -14.74 -2.70 -16.72
CA THR A 612 -14.38 -1.42 -16.10
C THR A 612 -15.58 -0.49 -16.16
N ALA A 613 -16.00 0.04 -15.02
CA ALA A 613 -17.09 1.03 -14.95
C ALA A 613 -16.52 2.44 -14.99
N SER A 614 -17.14 3.33 -15.73
CA SER A 614 -16.82 4.75 -15.81
C SER A 614 -18.03 5.59 -15.45
N LEU A 615 -17.90 6.41 -14.41
CA LEU A 615 -18.92 7.34 -13.95
C LEU A 615 -18.41 8.78 -14.11
N ALA A 616 -19.17 9.65 -14.77
CA ALA A 616 -18.78 11.03 -14.94
C ALA A 616 -19.97 12.00 -14.75
N ALA A 617 -19.71 13.11 -14.07
CA ALA A 617 -20.64 14.20 -13.95
C ALA A 617 -20.67 15.07 -15.23
N THR A 618 -21.86 15.46 -15.69
CA THR A 618 -22.01 16.20 -16.96
C THR A 618 -21.66 17.68 -16.86
N GLU A 619 -21.75 18.29 -15.68
CA GLU A 619 -21.60 19.74 -15.48
C GLU A 619 -20.50 20.14 -14.46
N SER A 620 -19.83 19.19 -13.81
CA SER A 620 -18.80 19.48 -12.82
C SER A 620 -17.38 19.38 -13.40
N ASP A 621 -16.43 19.96 -12.69
CA ASP A 621 -15.01 19.75 -12.97
C ASP A 621 -14.52 18.38 -12.44
N TYR A 622 -15.42 17.53 -11.93
CA TYR A 622 -15.13 16.16 -11.52
C TYR A 622 -14.74 15.31 -12.75
N GLY A 623 -13.68 14.55 -12.58
CA GLY A 623 -13.17 13.66 -13.63
C GLY A 623 -14.08 12.46 -13.88
N VAL A 624 -13.67 11.59 -14.77
CA VAL A 624 -14.27 10.28 -14.96
C VAL A 624 -13.73 9.37 -13.84
N LEU A 625 -14.62 8.77 -13.08
CA LEU A 625 -14.28 7.73 -12.13
C LEU A 625 -14.25 6.40 -12.87
N THR A 626 -13.20 5.66 -12.72
CA THR A 626 -13.05 4.33 -13.27
C THR A 626 -13.05 3.32 -12.13
N TYR A 627 -13.99 2.37 -12.15
CA TYR A 627 -14.01 1.22 -11.26
C TYR A 627 -13.48 0.02 -12.03
N PRO A 628 -12.23 -0.36 -11.83
CA PRO A 628 -11.73 -1.62 -12.36
C PRO A 628 -12.41 -2.78 -11.61
N ASP A 629 -12.51 -3.89 -12.29
CA ASP A 629 -13.16 -5.09 -11.75
C ASP A 629 -14.59 -4.88 -11.23
N ALA A 630 -15.43 -4.31 -12.10
CA ALA A 630 -16.85 -4.06 -11.81
C ALA A 630 -17.70 -5.34 -11.57
N LYS A 631 -17.07 -6.51 -11.46
CA LYS A 631 -17.73 -7.79 -11.11
C LYS A 631 -17.99 -7.94 -9.61
N SER A 632 -17.47 -7.05 -8.77
CA SER A 632 -17.90 -6.98 -7.38
C SER A 632 -19.41 -6.81 -7.35
N GLU A 633 -20.09 -7.54 -6.52
CA GLU A 633 -21.55 -7.75 -6.51
C GLU A 633 -22.38 -6.46 -6.66
N ILE A 634 -21.89 -5.33 -6.13
CA ILE A 634 -22.57 -4.03 -6.25
C ILE A 634 -21.55 -2.88 -6.26
N ILE A 635 -21.54 -2.09 -7.33
CA ILE A 635 -20.87 -0.78 -7.31
C ILE A 635 -21.77 0.24 -6.64
N ARG A 636 -21.24 0.99 -5.69
CA ARG A 636 -21.96 2.08 -5.01
C ARG A 636 -21.09 3.33 -5.00
N ALA A 637 -21.69 4.46 -5.36
CA ALA A 637 -21.04 5.76 -5.29
C ALA A 637 -22.01 6.79 -4.69
N VAL A 638 -21.62 7.41 -3.59
CA VAL A 638 -22.31 8.57 -3.04
C VAL A 638 -21.80 9.80 -3.79
N VAL A 639 -22.72 10.48 -4.48
CA VAL A 639 -22.39 11.58 -5.38
C VAL A 639 -23.23 12.81 -5.06
N PRO A 640 -22.77 14.04 -5.34
CA PRO A 640 -23.58 15.23 -5.27
C PRO A 640 -24.86 15.11 -6.14
N GLU A 641 -25.94 15.79 -5.78
CA GLU A 641 -27.09 15.88 -6.68
C GLU A 641 -26.67 16.51 -8.02
N GLY A 642 -27.02 15.85 -9.13
CA GLY A 642 -26.58 16.28 -10.45
C GLY A 642 -26.94 15.29 -11.55
N ASP A 643 -26.40 15.55 -12.71
CA ASP A 643 -26.57 14.71 -13.88
C ASP A 643 -25.24 13.97 -14.19
N TYR A 644 -25.33 12.65 -14.35
CA TYR A 644 -24.22 11.75 -14.57
C TYR A 644 -24.46 10.87 -15.79
N TYR A 645 -23.40 10.35 -16.38
CA TYR A 645 -23.51 9.20 -17.25
C TYR A 645 -22.65 8.05 -16.72
N LEU A 646 -23.11 6.82 -16.98
CA LEU A 646 -22.44 5.59 -16.57
C LEU A 646 -22.23 4.73 -17.82
N ALA A 647 -21.00 4.29 -18.02
CA ALA A 647 -20.63 3.37 -19.08
C ALA A 647 -19.75 2.25 -18.53
N PHE A 648 -19.83 1.07 -19.13
CA PHE A 648 -18.96 -0.07 -18.85
C PHE A 648 -18.14 -0.38 -20.09
N GLU A 649 -16.84 -0.45 -19.94
CA GLU A 649 -15.98 -1.13 -20.89
C GLU A 649 -15.89 -2.60 -20.52
N MET A 650 -16.06 -3.47 -21.50
CA MET A 650 -16.06 -4.92 -21.34
C MET A 650 -15.09 -5.51 -22.34
N ILE A 651 -14.01 -6.11 -21.85
CA ILE A 651 -12.98 -6.75 -22.71
C ILE A 651 -13.19 -8.25 -22.63
N ASP A 652 -13.45 -8.89 -23.78
CA ASP A 652 -13.58 -10.33 -23.85
C ASP A 652 -12.21 -11.01 -23.65
N ARG A 653 -12.09 -11.86 -22.64
CA ARG A 653 -10.84 -12.53 -22.23
C ARG A 653 -10.28 -13.49 -23.29
N GLU A 654 -11.12 -14.04 -24.17
CA GLU A 654 -10.67 -14.98 -25.20
C GLU A 654 -10.22 -14.27 -26.47
N THR A 655 -10.92 -13.20 -26.84
CA THR A 655 -10.72 -12.52 -28.12
C THR A 655 -9.97 -11.20 -28.02
N GLY A 656 -9.97 -10.56 -26.84
CA GLY A 656 -9.46 -9.21 -26.64
C GLY A 656 -10.34 -8.12 -27.29
N GLU A 657 -11.57 -8.47 -27.70
CA GLU A 657 -12.51 -7.48 -28.27
C GLU A 657 -13.13 -6.64 -27.14
N SER A 658 -13.09 -5.32 -27.27
CA SER A 658 -13.70 -4.38 -26.35
C SER A 658 -15.11 -3.97 -26.81
N LEU A 659 -16.06 -3.95 -25.88
CA LEU A 659 -17.42 -3.47 -26.03
C LEU A 659 -17.68 -2.40 -24.99
N ILE A 660 -18.47 -1.39 -25.35
CA ILE A 660 -18.93 -0.37 -24.39
C ILE A 660 -20.44 -0.53 -24.17
N ALA A 661 -20.85 -0.70 -22.90
CA ALA A 661 -22.26 -0.68 -22.53
C ALA A 661 -22.57 0.62 -21.79
N ALA A 662 -23.60 1.35 -22.24
CA ALA A 662 -24.07 2.56 -21.57
C ALA A 662 -25.55 2.43 -21.21
N HIS A 663 -25.92 2.92 -20.02
CA HIS A 663 -27.29 2.83 -19.51
C HIS A 663 -28.12 4.04 -19.94
N ARG A 664 -29.37 3.77 -20.34
CA ARG A 664 -30.42 4.79 -20.50
C ARG A 664 -31.73 4.29 -19.91
N GLU A 665 -32.74 5.16 -19.80
CA GLU A 665 -34.05 4.86 -19.19
C GLU A 665 -34.72 3.59 -19.77
N SER A 666 -34.43 3.24 -21.02
CA SER A 666 -34.97 2.05 -21.68
C SER A 666 -34.12 0.77 -21.49
N GLY A 667 -33.01 0.80 -20.81
CA GLY A 667 -32.05 -0.31 -20.58
C GLY A 667 -30.66 -0.02 -21.14
N TRP A 668 -29.88 -1.05 -21.33
CA TRP A 668 -28.51 -0.97 -21.81
C TRP A 668 -28.42 -0.96 -23.33
N ASP A 669 -27.59 -0.10 -23.87
CA ASP A 669 -27.13 -0.15 -25.27
C ASP A 669 -25.66 -0.54 -25.30
N VAL A 670 -25.30 -1.49 -26.15
CA VAL A 670 -23.92 -1.99 -26.31
C VAL A 670 -23.37 -1.50 -27.64
N PHE A 671 -22.16 -0.98 -27.60
CA PHE A 671 -21.47 -0.39 -28.75
C PHE A 671 -20.16 -1.16 -29.02
N ASP A 672 -19.96 -1.51 -30.26
CA ASP A 672 -18.70 -1.99 -30.82
C ASP A 672 -18.08 -0.80 -31.56
N THR A 673 -17.29 0.01 -30.87
CA THR A 673 -16.70 1.21 -31.48
C THR A 673 -15.30 1.49 -30.93
N THR A 674 -14.44 1.86 -31.85
CA THR A 674 -13.08 2.37 -31.57
C THR A 674 -13.02 3.91 -31.64
N ASP A 675 -14.13 4.58 -31.96
CA ASP A 675 -14.24 6.05 -32.04
C ASP A 675 -14.80 6.61 -30.72
N MET A 676 -13.93 6.72 -29.75
CA MET A 676 -14.29 7.18 -28.40
C MET A 676 -14.75 8.63 -28.36
N GLU A 677 -14.19 9.52 -29.19
CA GLU A 677 -14.62 10.92 -29.26
C GLU A 677 -16.09 11.03 -29.73
N GLN A 678 -16.48 10.16 -30.65
CA GLN A 678 -17.86 10.10 -31.13
C GLN A 678 -18.80 9.50 -30.06
N LEU A 679 -18.36 8.47 -29.36
CA LEU A 679 -19.13 7.83 -28.28
C LEU A 679 -19.37 8.79 -27.14
N ASP A 680 -18.34 9.46 -26.63
CA ASP A 680 -18.46 10.47 -25.57
C ASP A 680 -19.41 11.60 -25.95
N ALA A 681 -19.26 12.13 -27.16
CA ALA A 681 -20.16 13.17 -27.65
C ALA A 681 -21.63 12.71 -27.69
N MET A 682 -21.86 11.42 -27.90
CA MET A 682 -23.19 10.81 -27.91
C MET A 682 -23.70 10.59 -26.49
N LEU A 683 -22.90 10.07 -25.57
CA LEU A 683 -23.27 9.80 -24.18
C LEU A 683 -23.59 11.12 -23.43
N MET A 684 -22.82 12.16 -23.69
CA MET A 684 -22.95 13.48 -23.06
C MET A 684 -24.10 14.32 -23.66
N ASP A 685 -24.75 13.92 -24.76
CA ASP A 685 -25.89 14.65 -25.31
C ASP A 685 -27.17 14.24 -24.58
N PRO A 686 -27.80 15.14 -23.79
CA PRO A 686 -29.04 14.84 -23.06
C PRO A 686 -30.19 14.33 -23.94
N ALA A 687 -30.17 14.66 -25.23
CA ALA A 687 -31.17 14.20 -26.17
C ALA A 687 -31.15 12.69 -26.44
N ASN A 688 -30.03 12.03 -26.13
CA ASN A 688 -29.83 10.59 -26.34
C ASN A 688 -30.27 9.74 -25.15
N GLY A 689 -30.49 10.35 -23.97
CA GLY A 689 -31.09 9.71 -22.79
C GLY A 689 -30.17 8.83 -21.97
N TYR A 690 -28.83 8.99 -22.11
CA TYR A 690 -27.83 8.26 -21.29
C TYR A 690 -27.52 8.97 -19.98
N ILE A 691 -28.12 10.12 -19.73
CA ILE A 691 -27.87 10.90 -18.52
C ILE A 691 -28.81 10.43 -17.41
N LEU A 692 -28.20 10.11 -16.27
CA LEU A 692 -28.83 9.74 -15.02
C LEU A 692 -28.93 10.98 -14.13
N SER A 693 -30.12 11.38 -13.74
CA SER A 693 -30.31 12.49 -12.78
C SER A 693 -30.37 11.93 -11.37
N VAL A 694 -29.44 12.30 -10.52
CA VAL A 694 -29.38 11.94 -9.10
C VAL A 694 -29.86 13.11 -8.26
N LYS A 695 -30.79 12.88 -7.34
CA LYS A 695 -31.31 13.90 -6.41
C LYS A 695 -30.85 13.62 -4.99
N ALA A 696 -30.77 14.68 -4.19
CA ALA A 696 -30.45 14.56 -2.78
C ALA A 696 -31.36 13.54 -2.06
N GLY A 697 -30.74 12.59 -1.36
CA GLY A 697 -31.41 11.51 -0.64
C GLY A 697 -31.99 10.40 -1.51
N GLU A 698 -31.79 10.42 -2.83
CA GLU A 698 -32.28 9.40 -3.77
C GLU A 698 -31.17 8.41 -4.11
N THR A 699 -31.50 7.12 -4.18
CA THR A 699 -30.62 6.09 -4.76
C THR A 699 -31.13 5.75 -6.15
N VAL A 700 -30.27 5.87 -7.15
CA VAL A 700 -30.52 5.39 -8.51
C VAL A 700 -29.99 3.96 -8.60
N GLU A 701 -30.91 3.00 -8.58
CA GLU A 701 -30.58 1.57 -8.64
C GLU A 701 -30.64 1.08 -10.08
N MET A 702 -29.65 0.30 -10.49
CA MET A 702 -29.56 -0.35 -11.79
C MET A 702 -29.10 -1.79 -11.60
N ASP A 703 -29.41 -2.65 -12.56
CA ASP A 703 -28.86 -4.00 -12.65
C ASP A 703 -28.22 -4.24 -14.02
N SER A 704 -27.22 -5.11 -14.07
CA SER A 704 -26.54 -5.48 -15.31
C SER A 704 -27.37 -6.39 -16.21
N SER A 705 -28.54 -6.85 -15.76
CA SER A 705 -29.42 -7.72 -16.53
C SER A 705 -29.93 -6.98 -17.77
N GLY A 706 -29.56 -7.45 -18.92
CA GLY A 706 -29.95 -6.84 -20.20
C GLY A 706 -28.81 -6.26 -21.01
N ILE A 707 -27.60 -6.18 -20.46
CA ILE A 707 -26.42 -5.74 -21.21
C ILE A 707 -26.26 -6.56 -22.52
N PHE A 708 -26.52 -7.87 -22.46
CA PHE A 708 -26.43 -8.77 -23.63
C PHE A 708 -27.80 -9.23 -24.17
N GLN A 709 -28.91 -8.62 -23.77
CA GLN A 709 -30.19 -8.96 -24.39
C GLN A 709 -30.23 -8.36 -25.80
N PRO A 710 -30.57 -9.16 -26.84
CA PRO A 710 -30.68 -8.62 -28.19
C PRO A 710 -31.73 -7.53 -28.20
N ALA A 711 -31.40 -6.36 -28.76
CA ALA A 711 -32.35 -5.27 -28.97
C ALA A 711 -33.64 -5.82 -29.63
N GLN A 712 -34.76 -5.70 -28.95
CA GLN A 712 -36.07 -6.18 -29.45
C GLN A 712 -36.54 -5.37 -30.63
#